data_66c001a90ef468a6f62932313a3f6b74
#
_entry.id   66c001a90ef468a6f62932313a3f6b74
#
_cell.length_a   1.000
_cell.length_b   1.000
_cell.length_c   1.000
_cell.angle_alpha   90.00
_cell.angle_beta   90.00
_cell.angle_gamma   90.00
#
_symmetry.space_group_name_H-M   'P 1'
#
loop_
_entity.id
_entity.type
_entity.pdbx_description
1 polymer ?
#
loop_
_entity_poly.entity_id
_entity_poly.type
_entity_poly.pdbx_seq_one_letter_code
_entity_poly.pdbx_strand_id
1 'polypeptide(L)'
;MTRSKNDSLDYNQSEIEKKWQGRWQDSQLHKVNDDDERPNWFEMTMWPYTSGDLHIGHWYAMAPSDAHARFKKMQGYNVLHPMGFDAFGLPAENAAIKRGIHPYEWTMSNIENMRQQLRRMGTIYDWDREVVTCKSDYYRWNQWIFLKFLENDLAYQDYAPANWCPTCNTVLANEQVIDGKCERCSSEVSQRDLNQWFFKITNYAEELLDQSAIDWPNKINIMQTNWIGKSYGTHVQFDISSLGLETAKIDTFTTRVDTIYGVTFMVISPEHSLVDQLTIPEKKDEVDKYVVNARKQSEIERLSTDKEKTGVFTGSYCLNPLTGEQIPIFVGDYVLLSYGTGIVMGVPAHDERDFKFAKKYDLDIRTVIQSVAETDSNPNTAYAGDGILVNSGSYNGLSCKDAIDKISEYLKSKSLGEKSVQYRMRDWLISRQRYWGTPIPIIYCDDCGAVPVPEKDLPVLLPDDAEFKPTGESPLELHEQFVNVACPTCKKPGRRETDTMDTFVDSSWYFLRYASPQYVDGPFNPIAMKKWQPVDQYTGGAEHAVMHLLYSRFFIKALRDIGLLEFNEPFIRLFNQGHITHSGYRMSKSRGNVVSPDDYVKKVGADAVRCYLMFLGPWDQGGDWIDSGINGISRWLNRIRYLATRDPKSLDSSKISEDKNSQLNRSIHKTLKKVTGDLQNFKFNTTIAALMELTNTLNDLWKQGEVDQKFWESGIRKLLLMIAPLAPHIAEELWEVNGLEYSIHSQEWPKWEPEFVKEADINLVVQVNGKVRDTIIVSAEITENAAKEAAIASKKIETHIKDKEIKKTIYVPGKLVNIVAL
;
A
#
# COMPACT_ATOMS: atom_id res chain seq x y z
N MET A 1 -49.70 -21.39 -9.20
CA MET A 1 -49.87 -21.77 -7.80
C MET A 1 -49.46 -20.63 -6.92
N THR A 2 -50.41 -19.84 -6.45
CA THR A 2 -50.17 -18.73 -5.50
C THR A 2 -49.84 -19.33 -4.13
N ARG A 3 -48.55 -19.33 -3.74
CA ARG A 3 -48.18 -19.61 -2.36
C ARG A 3 -48.81 -18.55 -1.45
N SER A 4 -49.52 -18.95 -0.42
CA SER A 4 -50.04 -18.05 0.60
C SER A 4 -48.86 -17.35 1.31
N LYS A 5 -48.90 -16.03 1.42
CA LYS A 5 -47.85 -15.19 2.06
C LYS A 5 -47.69 -15.43 3.58
N ASN A 6 -48.38 -16.41 4.16
CA ASN A 6 -48.45 -16.65 5.62
C ASN A 6 -47.68 -17.87 6.13
N ASP A 7 -47.04 -18.65 5.25
CA ASP A 7 -46.07 -19.62 5.73
C ASP A 7 -44.83 -18.87 6.18
N SER A 8 -44.43 -19.06 7.45
CA SER A 8 -43.13 -18.69 7.98
C SER A 8 -42.11 -19.28 7.03
N LEU A 9 -41.62 -18.45 6.06
CA LEU A 9 -40.51 -18.81 5.19
C LEU A 9 -39.39 -19.21 6.14
N ASP A 10 -39.15 -20.53 6.23
CA ASP A 10 -37.96 -21.05 6.88
C ASP A 10 -36.79 -20.44 6.11
N TYR A 11 -36.21 -19.34 6.65
CA TYR A 11 -35.14 -18.59 6.01
C TYR A 11 -33.85 -19.37 6.22
N ASN A 12 -33.62 -20.34 5.34
CA ASN A 12 -32.39 -21.09 5.30
C ASN A 12 -31.35 -20.29 4.50
N GLN A 13 -30.48 -19.54 5.20
CA GLN A 13 -29.46 -18.70 4.59
C GLN A 13 -28.62 -19.49 3.58
N SER A 14 -28.20 -20.71 3.90
CA SER A 14 -27.36 -21.53 3.03
C SER A 14 -28.03 -21.89 1.70
N GLU A 15 -29.37 -22.18 1.71
CA GLU A 15 -30.11 -22.47 0.49
C GLU A 15 -30.31 -21.22 -0.37
N ILE A 16 -30.59 -20.08 0.25
CA ILE A 16 -30.78 -18.80 -0.42
C ILE A 16 -29.47 -18.34 -1.07
N GLU A 17 -28.35 -18.41 -0.35
CA GLU A 17 -27.04 -18.07 -0.87
C GLU A 17 -26.68 -18.93 -2.08
N LYS A 18 -26.83 -20.25 -2.00
CA LYS A 18 -26.61 -21.16 -3.14
C LYS A 18 -27.51 -20.87 -4.33
N LYS A 19 -28.81 -20.59 -4.08
CA LYS A 19 -29.76 -20.22 -5.12
C LYS A 19 -29.28 -19.02 -5.90
N TRP A 20 -28.87 -17.94 -5.20
CA TRP A 20 -28.51 -16.70 -5.85
C TRP A 20 -27.13 -16.75 -6.51
N GLN A 21 -26.15 -17.36 -5.88
CA GLN A 21 -24.83 -17.58 -6.48
C GLN A 21 -24.95 -18.39 -7.79
N GLY A 22 -25.77 -19.46 -7.80
CA GLY A 22 -26.06 -20.22 -9.03
C GLY A 22 -26.73 -19.36 -10.11
N ARG A 23 -27.79 -18.59 -9.75
CA ARG A 23 -28.48 -17.73 -10.73
C ARG A 23 -27.60 -16.62 -11.29
N TRP A 24 -26.74 -16.01 -10.48
CA TRP A 24 -25.77 -15.00 -10.94
C TRP A 24 -24.75 -15.60 -11.92
N GLN A 25 -24.30 -16.82 -11.63
CA GLN A 25 -23.39 -17.54 -12.53
C GLN A 25 -24.07 -17.89 -13.86
N ASP A 26 -25.26 -18.49 -13.82
CA ASP A 26 -26.02 -18.92 -15.01
C ASP A 26 -26.38 -17.75 -15.92
N SER A 27 -26.74 -16.62 -15.33
CA SER A 27 -27.07 -15.39 -16.07
C SER A 27 -25.86 -14.57 -16.48
N GLN A 28 -24.63 -14.98 -16.09
CA GLN A 28 -23.40 -14.21 -16.29
C GLN A 28 -23.51 -12.74 -15.80
N LEU A 29 -24.28 -12.51 -14.72
CA LEU A 29 -24.61 -11.17 -14.22
C LEU A 29 -23.39 -10.27 -13.99
N HIS A 30 -22.24 -10.88 -13.67
CA HIS A 30 -21.03 -10.17 -13.28
C HIS A 30 -20.00 -10.08 -14.41
N LYS A 31 -20.26 -10.69 -15.56
CA LYS A 31 -19.39 -10.62 -16.71
C LYS A 31 -19.41 -9.21 -17.29
N VAL A 32 -18.22 -8.66 -17.51
CA VAL A 32 -18.08 -7.36 -18.16
C VAL A 32 -18.28 -7.50 -19.68
N ASN A 33 -18.93 -6.51 -20.28
CA ASN A 33 -19.05 -6.44 -21.73
C ASN A 33 -18.10 -5.37 -22.29
N ASP A 34 -17.15 -5.82 -23.11
CA ASP A 34 -16.20 -4.90 -23.75
C ASP A 34 -16.84 -3.99 -24.82
N ASP A 35 -18.02 -4.35 -25.32
CA ASP A 35 -18.77 -3.54 -26.30
C ASP A 35 -19.80 -2.61 -25.66
N ASP A 36 -19.85 -2.52 -24.33
CA ASP A 36 -20.78 -1.68 -23.58
C ASP A 36 -20.44 -0.18 -23.75
N GLU A 37 -21.44 0.63 -24.06
CA GLU A 37 -21.30 2.08 -24.27
C GLU A 37 -21.35 2.89 -22.96
N ARG A 38 -21.73 2.25 -21.83
CA ARG A 38 -21.71 2.88 -20.52
C ARG A 38 -20.27 3.27 -20.14
N PRO A 39 -20.09 4.31 -19.29
CA PRO A 39 -18.77 4.64 -18.79
C PRO A 39 -18.15 3.44 -18.04
N ASN A 40 -16.89 3.16 -18.32
CA ASN A 40 -16.18 2.07 -17.68
C ASN A 40 -15.76 2.45 -16.26
N TRP A 41 -15.66 1.44 -15.40
CA TRP A 41 -15.10 1.53 -14.06
C TRP A 41 -14.31 0.27 -13.75
N PHE A 42 -13.03 0.42 -13.50
CA PHE A 42 -12.17 -0.68 -13.12
C PHE A 42 -11.91 -0.66 -11.61
N GLU A 43 -12.53 -1.57 -10.90
CA GLU A 43 -12.38 -1.77 -9.45
C GLU A 43 -11.50 -2.96 -9.16
N MET A 44 -10.46 -2.77 -8.36
CA MET A 44 -9.55 -3.86 -7.99
C MET A 44 -9.28 -3.93 -6.49
N THR A 45 -9.10 -5.16 -6.02
CA THR A 45 -8.52 -5.47 -4.71
C THR A 45 -7.22 -6.25 -4.92
N MET A 46 -6.21 -6.00 -4.10
CA MET A 46 -5.00 -6.82 -4.12
C MET A 46 -5.36 -8.30 -3.98
N TRP A 47 -4.81 -9.10 -4.84
CA TRP A 47 -5.06 -10.53 -4.87
C TRP A 47 -4.40 -11.28 -3.70
N PRO A 48 -4.93 -12.45 -3.30
CA PRO A 48 -4.39 -13.20 -2.19
C PRO A 48 -3.18 -14.06 -2.62
N TYR A 49 -2.25 -14.25 -1.67
CA TYR A 49 -1.20 -15.27 -1.77
C TYR A 49 -1.77 -16.66 -1.47
N THR A 50 -1.32 -17.66 -2.23
CA THR A 50 -1.88 -19.02 -2.23
C THR A 50 -1.29 -19.95 -1.16
N SER A 51 -0.80 -19.42 -0.05
CA SER A 51 -0.18 -20.21 1.02
C SER A 51 -1.15 -20.99 1.92
N GLY A 52 -2.46 -20.93 1.66
CA GLY A 52 -3.54 -21.63 2.38
C GLY A 52 -4.82 -20.82 2.36
N ASP A 53 -5.87 -21.29 3.03
CA ASP A 53 -7.22 -20.74 3.02
C ASP A 53 -7.29 -19.24 3.33
N LEU A 54 -8.32 -18.59 2.80
CA LEU A 54 -8.66 -17.20 3.13
C LEU A 54 -9.09 -17.11 4.60
N HIS A 55 -8.76 -16.00 5.23
CA HIS A 55 -9.19 -15.66 6.59
C HIS A 55 -10.01 -14.36 6.58
N ILE A 56 -10.56 -14.03 7.73
CA ILE A 56 -11.45 -12.87 7.88
C ILE A 56 -10.79 -11.56 7.44
N GLY A 57 -9.46 -11.43 7.56
CA GLY A 57 -8.73 -10.26 7.06
C GLY A 57 -8.78 -10.09 5.53
N HIS A 58 -8.80 -11.19 4.76
CA HIS A 58 -9.03 -11.12 3.31
C HIS A 58 -10.46 -10.65 3.01
N TRP A 59 -11.45 -11.20 3.73
CA TRP A 59 -12.84 -10.77 3.58
C TRP A 59 -13.03 -9.29 3.93
N TYR A 60 -12.28 -8.79 4.91
CA TYR A 60 -12.31 -7.37 5.29
C TYR A 60 -11.81 -6.43 4.19
N ALA A 61 -10.86 -6.87 3.36
CA ALA A 61 -10.43 -6.12 2.18
C ALA A 61 -11.42 -6.26 1.01
N MET A 62 -11.92 -7.49 0.78
CA MET A 62 -12.63 -7.85 -0.44
C MET A 62 -14.14 -7.56 -0.37
N ALA A 63 -14.80 -7.76 0.76
CA ALA A 63 -16.25 -7.57 0.87
C ALA A 63 -16.67 -6.09 0.74
N PRO A 64 -15.98 -5.11 1.36
CA PRO A 64 -16.29 -3.70 1.12
C PRO A 64 -15.97 -3.22 -0.29
N SER A 65 -14.86 -3.72 -0.89
CA SER A 65 -14.52 -3.42 -2.29
C SER A 65 -15.58 -3.96 -3.25
N ASP A 66 -16.06 -5.19 -3.03
CA ASP A 66 -17.19 -5.74 -3.78
C ASP A 66 -18.48 -4.92 -3.61
N ALA A 67 -18.75 -4.45 -2.40
CA ALA A 67 -19.91 -3.58 -2.15
C ALA A 67 -19.80 -2.26 -2.94
N HIS A 68 -18.60 -1.67 -3.04
CA HIS A 68 -18.37 -0.48 -3.84
C HIS A 68 -18.52 -0.77 -5.34
N ALA A 69 -17.97 -1.88 -5.83
CA ALA A 69 -18.12 -2.31 -7.22
C ALA A 69 -19.61 -2.48 -7.63
N ARG A 70 -20.44 -3.11 -6.74
CA ARG A 70 -21.89 -3.22 -6.92
C ARG A 70 -22.57 -1.87 -6.96
N PHE A 71 -22.20 -0.98 -6.07
CA PHE A 71 -22.71 0.39 -6.03
C PHE A 71 -22.40 1.13 -7.33
N LYS A 72 -21.18 1.02 -7.87
CA LYS A 72 -20.79 1.59 -9.16
C LYS A 72 -21.60 1.01 -10.32
N LYS A 73 -21.82 -0.30 -10.33
CA LYS A 73 -22.68 -0.94 -11.34
C LYS A 73 -24.11 -0.40 -11.30
N MET A 74 -24.68 -0.24 -10.11
CA MET A 74 -26.03 0.35 -9.94
C MET A 74 -26.05 1.86 -10.27
N GLN A 75 -24.89 2.55 -10.24
CA GLN A 75 -24.78 3.92 -10.74
C GLN A 75 -24.69 4.03 -12.27
N GLY A 76 -24.76 2.90 -12.99
CA GLY A 76 -24.78 2.87 -14.46
C GLY A 76 -23.40 2.69 -15.10
N TYR A 77 -22.37 2.32 -14.36
CA TYR A 77 -21.06 1.98 -14.93
C TYR A 77 -21.03 0.54 -15.45
N ASN A 78 -20.25 0.33 -16.51
CA ASN A 78 -19.77 -0.99 -16.92
C ASN A 78 -18.55 -1.32 -16.05
N VAL A 79 -18.73 -2.22 -15.08
CA VAL A 79 -17.72 -2.45 -14.02
C VAL A 79 -16.90 -3.70 -14.33
N LEU A 80 -15.59 -3.51 -14.49
CA LEU A 80 -14.59 -4.59 -14.48
C LEU A 80 -14.12 -4.81 -13.04
N HIS A 81 -14.46 -5.97 -12.46
CA HIS A 81 -14.04 -6.36 -11.11
C HIS A 81 -13.49 -7.79 -11.16
N PRO A 82 -12.21 -7.97 -11.54
CA PRO A 82 -11.59 -9.28 -11.69
C PRO A 82 -11.01 -9.78 -10.37
N MET A 83 -10.67 -11.08 -10.34
CA MET A 83 -9.92 -11.70 -9.27
C MET A 83 -8.91 -12.69 -9.86
N GLY A 84 -7.79 -12.85 -9.17
CA GLY A 84 -6.74 -13.81 -9.50
C GLY A 84 -5.95 -14.20 -8.27
N PHE A 85 -4.82 -14.86 -8.50
CA PHE A 85 -4.03 -15.45 -7.43
C PHE A 85 -2.55 -15.23 -7.65
N ASP A 86 -1.88 -14.65 -6.65
CA ASP A 86 -0.43 -14.59 -6.59
C ASP A 86 0.08 -15.94 -6.11
N ALA A 87 0.51 -16.75 -7.07
CA ALA A 87 0.65 -18.18 -6.88
C ALA A 87 2.10 -18.65 -6.74
N PHE A 88 3.07 -17.79 -7.03
CA PHE A 88 4.48 -18.07 -6.82
C PHE A 88 4.97 -17.64 -5.42
N GLY A 89 6.21 -17.97 -5.11
CA GLY A 89 6.92 -17.49 -3.94
C GLY A 89 7.10 -18.48 -2.80
N LEU A 90 7.99 -18.08 -1.91
CA LEU A 90 8.50 -18.90 -0.80
C LEU A 90 7.44 -19.42 0.18
N PRO A 91 6.33 -18.70 0.49
CA PRO A 91 5.35 -19.26 1.41
C PRO A 91 4.68 -20.53 0.90
N ALA A 92 4.33 -20.56 -0.39
CA ALA A 92 3.72 -21.72 -1.03
C ALA A 92 4.72 -22.87 -1.14
N GLU A 93 5.95 -22.58 -1.58
CA GLU A 93 7.05 -23.54 -1.69
C GLU A 93 7.36 -24.20 -0.35
N ASN A 94 7.60 -23.43 0.70
CA ASN A 94 7.88 -23.95 2.04
C ASN A 94 6.71 -24.78 2.62
N ALA A 95 5.48 -24.35 2.37
CA ALA A 95 4.31 -25.10 2.82
C ALA A 95 4.18 -26.44 2.11
N ALA A 96 4.49 -26.50 0.83
CA ALA A 96 4.49 -27.69 0.01
C ALA A 96 5.62 -28.67 0.44
N ILE A 97 6.85 -28.17 0.57
CA ILE A 97 8.01 -28.96 1.02
C ILE A 97 7.75 -29.61 2.39
N LYS A 98 7.26 -28.83 3.36
CA LYS A 98 6.91 -29.35 4.70
C LYS A 98 5.87 -30.46 4.68
N ARG A 99 5.03 -30.53 3.65
CA ARG A 99 3.98 -31.56 3.48
C ARG A 99 4.40 -32.68 2.58
N GLY A 100 5.56 -32.62 1.93
CA GLY A 100 6.02 -33.60 0.95
C GLY A 100 5.16 -33.61 -0.32
N ILE A 101 4.59 -32.45 -0.71
CA ILE A 101 3.72 -32.29 -1.88
C ILE A 101 4.42 -31.34 -2.86
N HIS A 102 4.25 -31.55 -4.17
CA HIS A 102 4.79 -30.64 -5.18
C HIS A 102 4.17 -29.25 -5.05
N PRO A 103 4.94 -28.14 -5.13
CA PRO A 103 4.43 -26.76 -4.97
C PRO A 103 3.26 -26.41 -5.90
N TYR A 104 3.27 -26.89 -7.14
CA TYR A 104 2.18 -26.70 -8.09
C TYR A 104 0.86 -27.32 -7.59
N GLU A 105 0.88 -28.59 -7.19
CA GLU A 105 -0.31 -29.29 -6.70
C GLU A 105 -0.88 -28.64 -5.45
N TRP A 106 -0.02 -28.31 -4.50
CA TRP A 106 -0.40 -27.59 -3.29
C TRP A 106 -1.05 -26.23 -3.59
N THR A 107 -0.42 -25.47 -4.47
CA THR A 107 -0.88 -24.14 -4.87
C THR A 107 -2.22 -24.20 -5.59
N MET A 108 -2.39 -25.12 -6.55
CA MET A 108 -3.64 -25.27 -7.30
C MET A 108 -4.79 -25.75 -6.42
N SER A 109 -4.52 -26.61 -5.44
CA SER A 109 -5.52 -27.03 -4.44
C SER A 109 -5.98 -25.85 -3.57
N ASN A 110 -5.06 -25.01 -3.11
CA ASN A 110 -5.38 -23.80 -2.35
C ASN A 110 -6.18 -22.78 -3.19
N ILE A 111 -5.82 -22.59 -4.45
CA ILE A 111 -6.55 -21.71 -5.37
C ILE A 111 -8.00 -22.15 -5.51
N GLU A 112 -8.25 -23.47 -5.68
CA GLU A 112 -9.61 -23.97 -5.79
C GLU A 112 -10.43 -23.70 -4.51
N ASN A 113 -9.83 -23.94 -3.34
CA ASN A 113 -10.48 -23.63 -2.06
C ASN A 113 -10.78 -22.13 -1.91
N MET A 114 -9.80 -21.27 -2.23
CA MET A 114 -9.97 -19.81 -2.18
C MET A 114 -11.05 -19.34 -3.15
N ARG A 115 -11.09 -19.88 -4.37
CA ARG A 115 -12.14 -19.56 -5.36
C ARG A 115 -13.52 -19.89 -4.84
N GLN A 116 -13.68 -21.06 -4.19
CA GLN A 116 -14.93 -21.44 -3.55
C GLN A 116 -15.28 -20.51 -2.39
N GLN A 117 -14.32 -20.12 -1.56
CA GLN A 117 -14.52 -19.16 -0.46
C GLN A 117 -14.96 -17.79 -0.96
N LEU A 118 -14.37 -17.29 -2.06
CA LEU A 118 -14.75 -16.02 -2.70
C LEU A 118 -16.14 -16.08 -3.32
N ARG A 119 -16.51 -17.20 -3.95
CA ARG A 119 -17.87 -17.40 -4.46
C ARG A 119 -18.90 -17.44 -3.33
N ARG A 120 -18.60 -18.10 -2.20
CA ARG A 120 -19.45 -18.10 -1.01
C ARG A 120 -19.63 -16.71 -0.40
N MET A 121 -18.63 -15.83 -0.52
CA MET A 121 -18.77 -14.42 -0.12
C MET A 121 -19.84 -13.71 -0.95
N GLY A 122 -20.17 -14.23 -2.13
CA GLY A 122 -21.14 -13.62 -3.05
C GLY A 122 -20.59 -12.42 -3.80
N THR A 123 -19.31 -12.45 -4.15
CA THR A 123 -18.64 -11.35 -4.90
C THR A 123 -19.06 -11.30 -6.36
N ILE A 124 -18.97 -10.10 -6.98
CA ILE A 124 -19.25 -9.88 -8.40
C ILE A 124 -18.02 -10.04 -9.30
N TYR A 125 -17.05 -10.86 -8.89
CA TYR A 125 -15.88 -11.07 -9.72
C TYR A 125 -16.21 -11.65 -11.09
N ASP A 126 -15.62 -11.06 -12.14
CA ASP A 126 -15.63 -11.63 -13.48
C ASP A 126 -14.59 -12.75 -13.57
N TRP A 127 -15.02 -13.99 -13.33
CA TRP A 127 -14.16 -15.17 -13.33
C TRP A 127 -13.59 -15.54 -14.71
N ASP A 128 -14.16 -15.02 -15.80
CA ASP A 128 -13.59 -15.19 -17.15
C ASP A 128 -12.30 -14.37 -17.32
N ARG A 129 -12.06 -13.45 -16.40
CA ARG A 129 -10.85 -12.61 -16.32
C ARG A 129 -9.85 -13.07 -15.23
N GLU A 130 -10.02 -14.28 -14.71
CA GLU A 130 -9.09 -14.83 -13.72
C GLU A 130 -7.67 -14.94 -14.26
N VAL A 131 -6.69 -14.57 -13.41
CA VAL A 131 -5.26 -14.68 -13.68
C VAL A 131 -4.60 -15.46 -12.55
N VAL A 132 -3.72 -16.42 -12.88
CA VAL A 132 -2.95 -17.22 -11.93
C VAL A 132 -1.49 -17.14 -12.31
N THR A 133 -0.64 -16.57 -11.48
CA THR A 133 0.75 -16.24 -11.84
C THR A 133 1.62 -17.45 -12.14
N CYS A 134 1.40 -18.60 -11.50
CA CYS A 134 2.19 -19.80 -11.71
C CYS A 134 1.84 -20.59 -12.98
N LYS A 135 0.83 -20.16 -13.73
CA LYS A 135 0.53 -20.78 -15.02
C LYS A 135 1.44 -20.25 -16.11
N SER A 136 1.85 -21.14 -17.02
CA SER A 136 2.79 -20.82 -18.09
C SER A 136 2.27 -19.79 -19.10
N ASP A 137 0.95 -19.67 -19.25
CA ASP A 137 0.29 -18.65 -20.07
C ASP A 137 0.37 -17.23 -19.48
N TYR A 138 0.68 -17.13 -18.16
CA TYR A 138 0.97 -15.87 -17.50
C TYR A 138 2.49 -15.61 -17.42
N TYR A 139 3.26 -16.49 -16.79
CA TYR A 139 4.66 -16.20 -16.49
C TYR A 139 5.57 -16.14 -17.73
N ARG A 140 5.14 -16.69 -18.88
CA ARG A 140 5.82 -16.43 -20.16
C ARG A 140 5.97 -14.94 -20.45
N TRP A 141 5.00 -14.14 -19.99
CA TRP A 141 5.02 -12.70 -20.21
C TRP A 141 5.91 -11.96 -19.21
N ASN A 142 6.11 -12.50 -18.01
CA ASN A 142 7.18 -12.01 -17.13
C ASN A 142 8.55 -12.17 -17.80
N GLN A 143 8.77 -13.35 -18.38
CA GLN A 143 10.00 -13.65 -19.11
C GLN A 143 10.17 -12.73 -20.32
N TRP A 144 9.11 -12.50 -21.06
CA TRP A 144 9.11 -11.60 -22.21
C TRP A 144 9.39 -10.13 -21.79
N ILE A 145 8.74 -9.65 -20.72
CA ILE A 145 8.98 -8.31 -20.18
C ILE A 145 10.44 -8.18 -19.70
N PHE A 146 10.96 -9.19 -19.02
CA PHE A 146 12.37 -9.21 -18.63
C PHE A 146 13.30 -9.05 -19.84
N LEU A 147 13.05 -9.78 -20.94
CA LEU A 147 13.84 -9.66 -22.17
C LEU A 147 13.72 -8.25 -22.77
N LYS A 148 12.52 -7.67 -22.75
CA LYS A 148 12.34 -6.28 -23.22
C LYS A 148 13.08 -5.27 -22.33
N PHE A 149 13.11 -5.47 -21.04
CA PHE A 149 13.89 -4.65 -20.13
C PHE A 149 15.40 -4.81 -20.38
N LEU A 150 15.86 -6.03 -20.64
CA LEU A 150 17.27 -6.29 -20.98
C LEU A 150 17.67 -5.62 -22.30
N GLU A 151 16.83 -5.73 -23.34
CA GLU A 151 17.04 -5.07 -24.64
C GLU A 151 17.12 -3.54 -24.54
N ASN A 152 16.45 -2.94 -23.57
CA ASN A 152 16.40 -1.48 -23.35
C ASN A 152 17.29 -1.01 -22.19
N ASP A 153 18.27 -1.80 -21.79
CA ASP A 153 19.20 -1.47 -20.70
C ASP A 153 18.52 -1.17 -19.34
N LEU A 154 17.34 -1.76 -19.10
CA LEU A 154 16.61 -1.65 -17.83
C LEU A 154 16.82 -2.87 -16.91
N ALA A 155 17.36 -3.95 -17.42
CA ALA A 155 17.79 -5.12 -16.67
C ALA A 155 19.29 -5.34 -16.84
N TYR A 156 19.97 -5.72 -15.78
CA TYR A 156 21.42 -6.00 -15.80
C TYR A 156 21.79 -7.00 -14.71
N GLN A 157 22.97 -7.57 -14.83
CA GLN A 157 23.54 -8.50 -13.86
C GLN A 157 24.79 -7.88 -13.24
N ASP A 158 24.91 -7.98 -11.92
CA ASP A 158 26.05 -7.47 -11.18
C ASP A 158 26.35 -8.29 -9.94
N TYR A 159 27.60 -8.24 -9.50
CA TYR A 159 28.05 -8.82 -8.24
C TYR A 159 27.72 -7.87 -7.10
N ALA A 160 26.78 -8.27 -6.25
CA ALA A 160 26.34 -7.44 -5.14
C ALA A 160 26.15 -8.24 -3.86
N PRO A 161 26.38 -7.62 -2.68
CA PRO A 161 26.04 -8.23 -1.41
C PRO A 161 24.50 -8.39 -1.33
N ALA A 162 24.06 -9.63 -1.28
CA ALA A 162 22.66 -10.00 -1.11
C ALA A 162 22.39 -10.43 0.32
N ASN A 163 21.24 -10.02 0.86
CA ASN A 163 20.79 -10.48 2.17
C ASN A 163 20.42 -11.97 2.08
N TRP A 164 21.12 -12.81 2.80
CA TRP A 164 20.93 -14.24 2.80
C TRP A 164 20.28 -14.72 4.09
N CYS A 165 19.17 -15.42 3.99
CA CYS A 165 18.58 -16.13 5.13
C CYS A 165 19.09 -17.58 5.18
N PRO A 166 19.91 -17.97 6.17
CA PRO A 166 20.47 -19.32 6.23
C PRO A 166 19.42 -20.39 6.54
N THR A 167 18.31 -20.03 7.17
CA THR A 167 17.22 -20.98 7.48
C THR A 167 16.27 -21.17 6.31
N CYS A 168 15.95 -20.09 5.58
CA CYS A 168 15.12 -20.17 4.36
C CYS A 168 15.93 -20.54 3.13
N ASN A 169 17.27 -20.53 3.20
CA ASN A 169 18.20 -20.79 2.12
C ASN A 169 17.88 -20.00 0.85
N THR A 170 17.72 -18.69 1.01
CA THR A 170 17.33 -17.79 -0.10
C THR A 170 17.81 -16.37 0.13
N VAL A 171 18.01 -15.66 -0.96
CA VAL A 171 18.19 -14.21 -0.94
C VAL A 171 16.88 -13.53 -0.55
N LEU A 172 17.02 -12.47 0.22
CA LEU A 172 15.93 -11.59 0.65
C LEU A 172 16.11 -10.21 0.03
N ALA A 173 15.02 -9.60 -0.43
CA ALA A 173 15.02 -8.18 -0.71
C ALA A 173 15.27 -7.37 0.59
N ASN A 174 15.74 -6.13 0.47
CA ASN A 174 16.02 -5.30 1.66
C ASN A 174 14.78 -5.11 2.53
N GLU A 175 13.61 -5.03 1.92
CA GLU A 175 12.31 -4.87 2.56
C GLU A 175 11.86 -6.11 3.35
N GLN A 176 12.47 -7.26 3.07
CA GLN A 176 12.19 -8.54 3.73
C GLN A 176 13.11 -8.79 4.94
N VAL A 177 13.97 -7.83 5.26
CA VAL A 177 14.84 -7.86 6.43
C VAL A 177 14.33 -6.85 7.44
N ILE A 178 13.83 -7.35 8.58
CA ILE A 178 13.27 -6.52 9.66
C ILE A 178 14.18 -6.70 10.89
N ASP A 179 14.76 -5.60 11.36
CA ASP A 179 15.69 -5.59 12.50
C ASP A 179 16.83 -6.63 12.37
N GLY A 180 17.43 -6.74 11.17
CA GLY A 180 18.50 -7.70 10.88
C GLY A 180 18.04 -9.15 10.75
N LYS A 181 16.73 -9.42 10.79
CA LYS A 181 16.14 -10.76 10.75
C LYS A 181 15.25 -10.95 9.54
N CYS A 182 15.17 -12.19 9.08
CA CYS A 182 14.24 -12.61 8.07
C CYS A 182 12.80 -12.39 8.54
N GLU A 183 11.99 -11.66 7.78
CA GLU A 183 10.58 -11.37 8.09
C GLU A 183 9.73 -12.63 8.35
N ARG A 184 10.16 -13.79 7.84
CA ARG A 184 9.39 -15.04 7.84
C ARG A 184 9.80 -15.99 8.94
N CYS A 185 11.11 -16.24 9.09
CA CYS A 185 11.62 -17.24 10.03
C CYS A 185 12.29 -16.62 11.25
N SER A 186 12.46 -15.30 11.27
CA SER A 186 13.11 -14.53 12.33
C SER A 186 14.57 -14.92 12.59
N SER A 187 15.20 -15.66 11.67
CA SER A 187 16.63 -15.98 11.73
C SER A 187 17.45 -14.76 11.37
N GLU A 188 18.64 -14.63 11.96
CA GLU A 188 19.60 -13.61 11.60
C GLU A 188 19.99 -13.72 10.12
N VAL A 189 19.98 -12.58 9.42
CA VAL A 189 20.33 -12.48 8.01
C VAL A 189 21.82 -12.22 7.91
N SER A 190 22.51 -12.97 7.05
CA SER A 190 23.90 -12.72 6.66
C SER A 190 23.98 -12.10 5.28
N GLN A 191 25.09 -11.50 4.93
CA GLN A 191 25.34 -11.03 3.56
C GLN A 191 26.20 -12.02 2.81
N ARG A 192 25.90 -12.23 1.53
CA ARG A 192 26.70 -13.02 0.57
C ARG A 192 26.87 -12.23 -0.71
N ASP A 193 28.06 -12.18 -1.25
CA ASP A 193 28.31 -11.62 -2.57
C ASP A 193 27.91 -12.65 -3.62
N LEU A 194 26.87 -12.36 -4.36
CA LEU A 194 26.32 -13.20 -5.42
C LEU A 194 26.17 -12.40 -6.71
N ASN A 195 26.30 -13.08 -7.84
CA ASN A 195 25.98 -12.49 -9.14
C ASN A 195 24.45 -12.51 -9.31
N GLN A 196 23.80 -11.34 -9.40
CA GLN A 196 22.35 -11.18 -9.29
C GLN A 196 21.81 -10.31 -10.42
N TRP A 197 20.56 -10.53 -10.79
CA TRP A 197 19.82 -9.70 -11.75
C TRP A 197 19.09 -8.58 -11.05
N PHE A 198 19.14 -7.39 -11.67
CA PHE A 198 18.52 -6.16 -11.18
C PHE A 198 17.67 -5.49 -12.26
N PHE A 199 16.61 -4.79 -11.82
CA PHE A 199 15.94 -3.78 -12.64
C PHE A 199 16.36 -2.38 -12.22
N LYS A 200 16.68 -1.50 -13.20
CA LYS A 200 17.11 -0.11 -12.96
C LYS A 200 15.96 0.81 -12.57
N ILE A 201 15.31 0.53 -11.44
CA ILE A 201 14.24 1.38 -10.89
C ILE A 201 14.76 2.79 -10.54
N THR A 202 16.03 2.93 -10.24
CA THR A 202 16.66 4.23 -9.91
C THR A 202 16.63 5.21 -11.08
N ASN A 203 16.59 4.74 -12.32
CA ASN A 203 16.44 5.59 -13.50
C ASN A 203 15.11 6.38 -13.48
N TYR A 204 14.12 5.89 -12.74
CA TYR A 204 12.78 6.48 -12.61
C TYR A 204 12.57 7.22 -11.28
N ALA A 205 13.62 7.41 -10.48
CA ALA A 205 13.52 8.00 -9.14
C ALA A 205 12.80 9.36 -9.16
N GLU A 206 13.11 10.24 -10.11
CA GLU A 206 12.44 11.55 -10.26
C GLU A 206 10.98 11.43 -10.63
N GLU A 207 10.64 10.56 -11.59
CA GLU A 207 9.24 10.37 -11.98
C GLU A 207 8.42 9.66 -10.91
N LEU A 208 9.04 8.82 -10.08
CA LEU A 208 8.38 8.16 -8.95
C LEU A 208 8.11 9.13 -7.80
N LEU A 209 8.84 10.26 -7.71
CA LEU A 209 8.54 11.36 -6.77
C LEU A 209 7.37 12.23 -7.22
N ASP A 210 7.04 12.25 -8.51
CA ASP A 210 5.85 12.94 -9.01
C ASP A 210 4.59 12.12 -8.68
N GLN A 211 3.75 12.69 -7.83
CA GLN A 211 2.50 12.10 -7.33
C GLN A 211 1.28 12.91 -7.80
N SER A 212 1.45 13.83 -8.75
CA SER A 212 0.41 14.76 -9.19
C SER A 212 -0.76 14.08 -9.92
N ALA A 213 -0.51 12.90 -10.52
CA ALA A 213 -1.50 12.14 -11.29
C ALA A 213 -2.27 11.08 -10.48
N ILE A 214 -2.01 10.95 -9.17
CA ILE A 214 -2.59 9.93 -8.30
C ILE A 214 -3.31 10.54 -7.09
N ASP A 215 -4.46 9.96 -6.74
CA ASP A 215 -5.24 10.29 -5.55
C ASP A 215 -5.05 9.17 -4.50
N TRP A 216 -3.86 9.17 -3.89
CA TRP A 216 -3.46 8.17 -2.91
C TRP A 216 -3.38 8.76 -1.50
N PRO A 217 -3.54 7.95 -0.45
CA PRO A 217 -3.37 8.40 0.93
C PRO A 217 -2.00 9.04 1.16
N ASN A 218 -1.98 10.22 1.78
CA ASN A 218 -0.75 10.99 2.02
C ASN A 218 0.33 10.18 2.75
N LYS A 219 -0.08 9.24 3.61
CA LYS A 219 0.84 8.32 4.28
C LYS A 219 1.68 7.51 3.28
N ILE A 220 1.06 6.99 2.22
CA ILE A 220 1.75 6.21 1.18
C ILE A 220 2.72 7.10 0.39
N ASN A 221 2.27 8.29 0.03
CA ASN A 221 3.08 9.27 -0.67
C ASN A 221 4.34 9.64 0.13
N ILE A 222 4.20 9.89 1.42
CA ILE A 222 5.33 10.15 2.32
C ILE A 222 6.26 8.94 2.42
N MET A 223 5.71 7.71 2.54
CA MET A 223 6.52 6.49 2.61
C MET A 223 7.36 6.30 1.33
N GLN A 224 6.78 6.48 0.14
CA GLN A 224 7.50 6.39 -1.13
C GLN A 224 8.56 7.49 -1.25
N THR A 225 8.22 8.74 -0.95
CA THR A 225 9.17 9.86 -0.98
C THR A 225 10.35 9.62 -0.05
N ASN A 226 10.08 9.16 1.16
CA ASN A 226 11.13 8.83 2.12
C ASN A 226 11.98 7.64 1.69
N TRP A 227 11.38 6.63 1.04
CA TRP A 227 12.11 5.47 0.52
C TRP A 227 13.04 5.84 -0.62
N ILE A 228 12.57 6.62 -1.59
CA ILE A 228 13.37 7.14 -2.69
C ILE A 228 14.49 8.03 -2.15
N GLY A 229 14.19 8.86 -1.13
CA GLY A 229 15.19 9.56 -0.34
C GLY A 229 16.09 10.46 -1.15
N LYS A 230 15.49 11.34 -1.97
CA LYS A 230 16.23 12.33 -2.77
C LYS A 230 16.99 13.30 -1.88
N SER A 231 18.27 13.46 -2.13
CA SER A 231 19.18 14.35 -1.40
C SER A 231 19.92 15.26 -2.37
N TYR A 232 19.93 16.55 -2.09
CA TYR A 232 20.75 17.51 -2.79
C TYR A 232 22.06 17.70 -2.04
N GLY A 233 23.18 17.60 -2.74
CA GLY A 233 24.48 17.74 -2.12
C GLY A 233 25.56 18.12 -3.13
N THR A 234 26.81 17.95 -2.72
CA THR A 234 27.98 18.22 -3.52
C THR A 234 28.91 17.03 -3.48
N HIS A 235 29.34 16.55 -4.64
CA HIS A 235 30.49 15.68 -4.75
C HIS A 235 31.76 16.48 -4.49
N VAL A 236 32.65 15.94 -3.70
CA VAL A 236 33.92 16.55 -3.36
C VAL A 236 35.05 15.54 -3.57
N GLN A 237 36.07 15.90 -4.31
CA GLN A 237 37.24 15.07 -4.59
C GLN A 237 38.40 15.44 -3.66
N PHE A 238 38.82 14.45 -2.86
CA PHE A 238 40.00 14.57 -2.01
C PHE A 238 41.18 13.87 -2.67
N ASP A 239 42.32 14.55 -2.70
CA ASP A 239 43.54 14.09 -3.38
C ASP A 239 44.28 13.03 -2.56
N ILE A 240 44.59 11.90 -3.18
CA ILE A 240 45.40 10.78 -2.65
C ILE A 240 46.59 10.46 -3.56
N SER A 241 46.95 11.34 -4.46
CA SER A 241 48.05 11.13 -5.43
C SER A 241 49.39 10.80 -4.77
N SER A 242 49.61 11.29 -3.52
CA SER A 242 50.79 10.98 -2.72
C SER A 242 50.98 9.50 -2.39
N LEU A 243 49.91 8.69 -2.51
CA LEU A 243 49.93 7.24 -2.25
C LEU A 243 50.42 6.42 -3.46
N GLY A 244 50.58 7.04 -4.63
CA GLY A 244 51.05 6.37 -5.84
C GLY A 244 50.09 5.30 -6.39
N LEU A 245 48.82 5.39 -6.07
CA LEU A 245 47.76 4.49 -6.56
C LEU A 245 47.33 4.90 -7.98
N GLU A 246 46.71 3.95 -8.70
CA GLU A 246 46.10 4.25 -10.02
C GLU A 246 45.03 5.35 -9.92
N THR A 247 44.26 5.35 -8.83
CA THR A 247 43.31 6.40 -8.50
C THR A 247 43.98 7.51 -7.74
N ALA A 248 44.03 8.70 -8.30
CA ALA A 248 44.64 9.87 -7.66
C ALA A 248 43.71 10.64 -6.70
N LYS A 249 42.41 10.29 -6.68
CA LYS A 249 41.39 11.02 -5.92
C LYS A 249 40.36 10.04 -5.35
N ILE A 250 39.79 10.41 -4.22
CA ILE A 250 38.61 9.75 -3.63
C ILE A 250 37.44 10.73 -3.65
N ASP A 251 36.27 10.21 -4.06
CA ASP A 251 35.03 10.99 -4.11
C ASP A 251 34.23 10.81 -2.83
N THR A 252 33.68 11.90 -2.32
CA THR A 252 32.69 11.88 -1.24
C THR A 252 31.47 12.71 -1.63
N PHE A 253 30.30 12.32 -1.15
CA PHE A 253 29.06 13.07 -1.28
C PHE A 253 28.65 13.64 0.07
N THR A 254 28.34 14.94 0.10
CA THR A 254 27.86 15.60 1.31
C THR A 254 26.71 16.56 1.01
N THR A 255 25.72 16.59 1.89
CA THR A 255 24.66 17.60 1.89
C THR A 255 25.11 18.90 2.60
N ARG A 256 26.25 18.87 3.27
CA ARG A 256 26.79 19.94 4.12
C ARG A 256 28.21 20.32 3.69
N VAL A 257 28.37 20.70 2.42
CA VAL A 257 29.70 21.14 1.91
C VAL A 257 30.19 22.44 2.59
N ASP A 258 29.29 23.21 3.20
CA ASP A 258 29.59 24.36 4.07
C ASP A 258 30.46 23.99 5.28
N THR A 259 30.51 22.71 5.68
CA THR A 259 31.35 22.25 6.80
C THR A 259 32.74 21.76 6.38
N ILE A 260 33.11 21.84 5.11
CA ILE A 260 34.34 21.23 4.56
C ILE A 260 35.64 21.72 5.24
N TYR A 261 35.66 22.94 5.76
CA TYR A 261 36.80 23.49 6.55
C TYR A 261 36.91 22.83 7.95
N GLY A 262 35.86 22.18 8.41
CA GLY A 262 35.79 21.46 9.68
C GLY A 262 36.07 19.95 9.56
N VAL A 263 36.46 19.50 8.37
CA VAL A 263 36.82 18.10 8.13
C VAL A 263 38.14 17.78 8.81
N THR A 264 38.16 16.82 9.72
CA THR A 264 39.34 16.41 10.49
C THR A 264 39.70 14.94 10.31
N PHE A 265 38.79 14.16 9.73
CA PHE A 265 39.07 12.77 9.32
C PHE A 265 38.14 12.36 8.16
N MET A 266 38.49 11.28 7.49
CA MET A 266 37.71 10.64 6.44
C MET A 266 37.34 9.23 6.88
N VAL A 267 36.13 8.76 6.55
CA VAL A 267 35.72 7.38 6.87
C VAL A 267 35.25 6.68 5.61
N ILE A 268 35.79 5.50 5.38
CA ILE A 268 35.44 4.61 4.27
C ILE A 268 34.67 3.38 4.78
N SER A 269 33.69 2.94 4.01
CA SER A 269 32.93 1.72 4.31
C SER A 269 33.83 0.47 4.32
N PRO A 270 33.63 -0.48 5.24
CA PRO A 270 34.37 -1.75 5.26
C PRO A 270 34.25 -2.59 3.99
N GLU A 271 33.18 -2.36 3.21
CA GLU A 271 32.93 -3.06 1.94
C GLU A 271 33.56 -2.40 0.72
N HIS A 272 34.11 -1.20 0.86
CA HIS A 272 34.61 -0.42 -0.27
C HIS A 272 35.89 -1.02 -0.88
N SER A 273 36.00 -1.08 -2.20
CA SER A 273 37.09 -1.69 -2.96
C SER A 273 38.46 -1.03 -2.72
N LEU A 274 38.46 0.25 -2.31
CA LEU A 274 39.70 0.98 -2.01
C LEU A 274 40.26 0.68 -0.62
N VAL A 275 39.58 -0.05 0.25
CA VAL A 275 40.08 -0.32 1.63
C VAL A 275 41.45 -0.98 1.60
N ASP A 276 41.63 -1.99 0.75
CA ASP A 276 42.88 -2.71 0.61
C ASP A 276 44.00 -1.81 0.09
N GLN A 277 43.70 -0.93 -0.87
CA GLN A 277 44.66 -0.02 -1.50
C GLN A 277 45.07 1.14 -0.57
N LEU A 278 44.13 1.60 0.28
CA LEU A 278 44.36 2.69 1.22
C LEU A 278 45.00 2.20 2.54
N THR A 279 45.11 0.89 2.74
CA THR A 279 45.67 0.34 3.97
C THR A 279 47.17 0.09 3.79
N ILE A 280 48.00 0.74 4.63
CA ILE A 280 49.44 0.50 4.64
C ILE A 280 49.77 -0.90 5.18
N PRO A 281 50.91 -1.52 4.77
CA PRO A 281 51.27 -2.88 5.17
C PRO A 281 51.23 -3.11 6.69
N GLU A 282 51.68 -2.12 7.47
CA GLU A 282 51.77 -2.19 8.95
C GLU A 282 50.39 -2.22 9.62
N LYS A 283 49.33 -1.78 8.90
CA LYS A 283 47.96 -1.74 9.41
C LYS A 283 47.10 -2.87 8.86
N LYS A 284 47.59 -3.65 7.91
CA LYS A 284 46.79 -4.63 7.18
C LYS A 284 46.08 -5.64 8.08
N ASP A 285 46.77 -6.25 9.01
CA ASP A 285 46.19 -7.25 9.92
C ASP A 285 45.09 -6.68 10.83
N GLU A 286 45.28 -5.42 11.28
CA GLU A 286 44.30 -4.73 12.13
C GLU A 286 43.02 -4.36 11.33
N VAL A 287 43.22 -3.82 10.12
CA VAL A 287 42.12 -3.43 9.21
C VAL A 287 41.33 -4.66 8.76
N ASP A 288 42.01 -5.74 8.32
CA ASP A 288 41.35 -6.97 7.85
C ASP A 288 40.47 -7.61 8.95
N LYS A 289 40.98 -7.68 10.18
CA LYS A 289 40.18 -8.16 11.33
C LYS A 289 38.98 -7.27 11.60
N TYR A 290 39.14 -5.96 11.49
CA TYR A 290 38.05 -5.02 11.68
C TYR A 290 36.97 -5.18 10.56
N VAL A 291 37.37 -5.24 9.29
CA VAL A 291 36.48 -5.41 8.14
C VAL A 291 35.65 -6.70 8.28
N VAL A 292 36.30 -7.83 8.61
CA VAL A 292 35.60 -9.10 8.83
C VAL A 292 34.56 -9.00 9.93
N ASN A 293 34.85 -8.28 11.03
CA ASN A 293 33.91 -8.12 12.14
C ASN A 293 32.77 -7.13 11.81
N ALA A 294 33.07 -6.05 11.10
CA ALA A 294 32.06 -5.07 10.69
C ALA A 294 31.05 -5.65 9.69
N ARG A 295 31.53 -6.47 8.73
CA ARG A 295 30.67 -7.16 7.75
C ARG A 295 29.71 -8.20 8.34
N LYS A 296 29.96 -8.68 9.57
CA LYS A 296 29.02 -9.57 10.28
C LYS A 296 27.82 -8.85 10.88
N GLN A 297 27.85 -7.52 10.94
CA GLN A 297 26.78 -6.70 11.52
C GLN A 297 25.82 -6.27 10.42
N SER A 298 24.53 -6.27 10.73
CA SER A 298 23.51 -5.73 9.81
C SER A 298 23.65 -4.21 9.63
N GLU A 299 23.23 -3.68 8.49
CA GLU A 299 23.19 -2.23 8.25
C GLU A 299 22.41 -1.47 9.33
N ILE A 300 21.31 -2.08 9.83
CA ILE A 300 20.48 -1.49 10.90
C ILE A 300 21.26 -1.38 12.20
N GLU A 301 21.98 -2.43 12.61
CA GLU A 301 22.83 -2.39 13.81
C GLU A 301 23.94 -1.36 13.67
N ARG A 302 24.54 -1.25 12.49
CA ARG A 302 25.60 -0.28 12.19
C ARG A 302 25.11 1.17 12.23
N LEU A 303 23.85 1.43 11.83
CA LEU A 303 23.24 2.76 11.83
C LEU A 303 22.55 3.13 13.15
N SER A 304 22.34 2.17 14.07
CA SER A 304 21.68 2.42 15.37
C SER A 304 22.36 3.57 16.12
N THR A 305 21.57 4.53 16.57
CA THR A 305 22.05 5.71 17.35
C THR A 305 22.57 5.33 18.72
N ASP A 306 22.11 4.22 19.27
CA ASP A 306 22.46 3.76 20.61
C ASP A 306 23.78 2.98 20.65
N LYS A 307 24.29 2.58 19.45
CA LYS A 307 25.53 1.85 19.32
C LYS A 307 26.72 2.79 19.22
N GLU A 308 27.76 2.50 19.98
CA GLU A 308 29.03 3.18 19.87
C GLU A 308 29.64 2.99 18.48
N LYS A 309 30.01 4.10 17.80
CA LYS A 309 30.65 4.06 16.48
C LYS A 309 32.11 3.67 16.61
N THR A 310 32.54 2.75 15.73
CA THR A 310 33.90 2.24 15.75
C THR A 310 34.59 2.38 14.42
N GLY A 311 35.90 2.35 14.42
CA GLY A 311 36.74 2.41 13.21
C GLY A 311 38.17 2.02 13.47
N VAL A 312 38.91 1.87 12.39
CA VAL A 312 40.34 1.56 12.41
C VAL A 312 41.07 2.45 11.42
N PHE A 313 42.19 3.01 11.81
CA PHE A 313 43.01 3.86 10.94
C PHE A 313 43.73 3.03 9.90
N THR A 314 43.67 3.42 8.63
CA THR A 314 44.31 2.72 7.50
C THR A 314 45.82 2.98 7.41
N GLY A 315 46.30 4.03 8.08
CA GLY A 315 47.68 4.52 7.96
C GLY A 315 47.82 5.56 6.84
N SER A 316 46.84 5.78 6.02
CA SER A 316 46.88 6.70 4.87
C SER A 316 46.14 8.01 5.13
N TYR A 317 46.46 9.03 4.33
CA TYR A 317 45.86 10.35 4.39
C TYR A 317 45.41 10.80 3.02
N CYS A 318 44.38 11.66 2.98
CA CYS A 318 44.00 12.44 1.79
C CYS A 318 44.18 13.93 2.05
N LEU A 319 44.20 14.75 0.99
CA LEU A 319 44.30 16.21 1.11
C LEU A 319 42.93 16.85 0.96
N ASN A 320 42.57 17.70 1.91
CA ASN A 320 41.37 18.53 1.80
C ASN A 320 41.54 19.53 0.65
N PRO A 321 40.63 19.57 -0.35
CA PRO A 321 40.80 20.38 -1.54
C PRO A 321 40.74 21.90 -1.29
N LEU A 322 40.27 22.38 -0.14
CA LEU A 322 40.17 23.80 0.20
C LEU A 322 41.24 24.27 1.17
N THR A 323 41.67 23.42 2.10
CA THR A 323 42.67 23.79 3.12
C THR A 323 44.08 23.30 2.79
N GLY A 324 44.20 22.25 1.94
CA GLY A 324 45.47 21.56 1.67
C GLY A 324 45.99 20.73 2.83
N GLU A 325 45.20 20.56 3.90
CA GLU A 325 45.57 19.78 5.08
C GLU A 325 45.46 18.28 4.82
N GLN A 326 46.33 17.51 5.47
CA GLN A 326 46.29 16.04 5.45
C GLN A 326 45.21 15.56 6.41
N ILE A 327 44.32 14.77 5.89
CA ILE A 327 43.14 14.21 6.61
C ILE A 327 43.32 12.70 6.73
N PRO A 328 43.36 12.12 7.93
CA PRO A 328 43.54 10.68 8.14
C PRO A 328 42.30 9.90 7.66
N ILE A 329 42.54 8.71 7.04
CA ILE A 329 41.48 7.85 6.51
C ILE A 329 41.26 6.68 7.45
N PHE A 330 40.02 6.50 7.94
CA PHE A 330 39.58 5.40 8.77
C PHE A 330 38.64 4.47 8.02
N VAL A 331 38.67 3.18 8.29
CA VAL A 331 37.57 2.27 7.97
C VAL A 331 36.60 2.29 9.14
N GLY A 332 35.30 2.58 8.90
CA GLY A 332 34.33 2.73 9.99
C GLY A 332 33.03 1.98 9.78
N ASP A 333 32.52 1.36 10.83
CA ASP A 333 31.30 0.53 10.80
C ASP A 333 29.98 1.30 10.55
N TYR A 334 29.97 2.61 10.72
CA TYR A 334 28.78 3.46 10.54
C TYR A 334 28.66 4.10 9.16
N VAL A 335 29.61 3.84 8.26
CA VAL A 335 29.54 4.22 6.84
C VAL A 335 29.11 3.02 6.02
N LEU A 336 28.10 3.18 5.20
CA LEU A 336 27.60 2.14 4.33
C LEU A 336 28.05 2.37 2.89
N LEU A 337 28.46 1.31 2.21
CA LEU A 337 28.79 1.35 0.78
C LEU A 337 27.57 1.77 -0.06
N SER A 338 26.39 1.48 0.46
CA SER A 338 25.09 1.71 -0.16
C SER A 338 24.63 3.18 -0.16
N TYR A 339 25.31 4.07 0.54
CA TYR A 339 24.95 5.49 0.61
C TYR A 339 26.08 6.37 0.08
N GLY A 340 25.74 7.24 -0.91
CA GLY A 340 26.70 8.10 -1.57
C GLY A 340 27.80 7.32 -2.29
N THR A 341 29.03 7.65 -2.02
CA THR A 341 30.20 6.98 -2.57
C THR A 341 30.77 5.87 -1.67
N GLY A 342 30.15 5.61 -0.51
CA GLY A 342 30.69 4.73 0.53
C GLY A 342 31.87 5.36 1.29
N ILE A 343 32.14 6.66 1.06
CA ILE A 343 33.16 7.44 1.74
C ILE A 343 32.54 8.75 2.25
N VAL A 344 32.75 9.10 3.49
CA VAL A 344 32.21 10.31 4.10
C VAL A 344 33.32 11.15 4.74
N MET A 345 33.19 12.47 4.65
CA MET A 345 34.01 13.41 5.36
C MET A 345 33.52 13.56 6.81
N GLY A 346 34.40 13.36 7.80
CA GLY A 346 34.10 13.52 9.20
C GLY A 346 34.18 14.97 9.65
N VAL A 347 33.06 15.49 10.17
CA VAL A 347 32.92 16.90 10.62
C VAL A 347 32.45 16.95 12.08
N PRO A 348 33.32 16.61 13.05
CA PRO A 348 32.91 16.33 14.42
C PRO A 348 32.25 17.50 15.16
N ALA A 349 32.53 18.75 14.78
CA ALA A 349 31.82 19.89 15.40
C ALA A 349 30.36 20.03 14.93
N HIS A 350 29.96 19.35 13.83
CA HIS A 350 28.68 19.55 13.15
C HIS A 350 27.89 18.27 12.87
N ASP A 351 28.40 17.10 13.27
CA ASP A 351 27.70 15.81 13.24
C ASP A 351 27.94 15.07 14.57
N GLU A 352 26.87 14.64 15.23
CA GLU A 352 26.94 13.99 16.54
C GLU A 352 27.64 12.64 16.53
N ARG A 353 27.56 11.91 15.41
CA ARG A 353 28.26 10.62 15.23
C ARG A 353 29.75 10.85 15.11
N ASP A 354 30.12 11.81 14.29
CA ASP A 354 31.51 12.21 14.07
C ASP A 354 32.11 12.81 15.34
N PHE A 355 31.32 13.54 16.14
CA PHE A 355 31.74 14.08 17.43
C PHE A 355 32.14 12.96 18.39
N LYS A 356 31.28 11.94 18.53
CA LYS A 356 31.55 10.78 19.39
C LYS A 356 32.78 10.00 18.90
N PHE A 357 32.90 9.83 17.59
CA PHE A 357 34.04 9.18 16.96
C PHE A 357 35.33 9.96 17.20
N ALA A 358 35.36 11.26 16.96
CA ALA A 358 36.52 12.09 17.18
C ALA A 358 36.98 12.10 18.65
N LYS A 359 36.05 12.16 19.60
CA LYS A 359 36.36 12.03 21.04
C LYS A 359 37.03 10.69 21.39
N LYS A 360 36.57 9.59 20.78
CA LYS A 360 37.07 8.26 21.01
C LYS A 360 38.50 8.07 20.48
N TYR A 361 38.77 8.65 19.32
CA TYR A 361 40.08 8.46 18.64
C TYR A 361 41.01 9.66 18.78
N ASP A 362 40.69 10.58 19.69
CA ASP A 362 41.47 11.80 19.98
C ASP A 362 41.78 12.64 18.71
N LEU A 363 40.75 12.83 17.88
CA LEU A 363 40.82 13.61 16.67
C LEU A 363 40.36 15.05 16.92
N ASP A 364 40.90 15.99 16.11
CA ASP A 364 40.57 17.42 16.21
C ASP A 364 39.06 17.64 15.99
N ILE A 365 38.50 18.58 16.78
CA ILE A 365 37.11 19.06 16.67
C ILE A 365 37.15 20.54 16.33
N ARG A 366 36.81 20.89 15.08
CA ARG A 366 36.92 22.22 14.56
C ARG A 366 35.57 22.82 14.24
N THR A 367 35.15 23.84 14.99
CA THR A 367 33.91 24.55 14.76
C THR A 367 34.02 25.48 13.56
N VAL A 368 33.15 25.32 12.56
CA VAL A 368 33.10 26.13 11.33
C VAL A 368 31.72 26.74 11.09
N ILE A 369 30.73 26.40 11.89
CA ILE A 369 29.39 27.04 11.89
C ILE A 369 29.07 27.49 13.29
N GLN A 370 28.63 28.74 13.43
CA GLN A 370 28.17 29.33 14.67
C GLN A 370 26.68 29.69 14.57
N SER A 371 25.89 29.28 15.57
CA SER A 371 24.48 29.67 15.68
C SER A 371 24.35 31.20 15.79
N VAL A 372 23.35 31.74 15.12
CA VAL A 372 23.00 33.18 15.24
C VAL A 372 22.32 33.50 16.57
N ALA A 373 21.72 32.51 17.23
CA ALA A 373 20.93 32.67 18.43
C ALA A 373 21.68 32.40 19.76
N GLU A 374 22.80 31.71 19.72
CA GLU A 374 23.56 31.30 20.90
C GLU A 374 24.98 31.87 20.87
N THR A 375 25.32 32.65 21.89
CA THR A 375 26.66 33.20 22.08
C THR A 375 27.68 32.24 22.68
N ASP A 376 27.22 31.08 23.22
CA ASP A 376 28.07 30.05 23.79
C ASP A 376 27.87 28.71 23.08
N SER A 377 28.87 28.30 22.26
CA SER A 377 28.97 26.96 21.75
C SER A 377 29.28 26.00 22.92
N ASN A 378 28.41 25.04 23.19
CA ASN A 378 28.70 24.01 24.19
C ASN A 378 29.82 23.08 23.65
N PRO A 379 31.04 23.10 24.22
CA PRO A 379 32.16 22.31 23.70
C PRO A 379 31.98 20.79 23.83
N ASN A 380 30.89 20.34 24.43
CA ASN A 380 30.60 18.93 24.70
C ASN A 380 29.56 18.29 23.75
N THR A 381 29.05 19.01 22.77
CA THR A 381 28.08 18.52 21.78
C THR A 381 28.34 19.10 20.40
N ALA A 382 28.01 18.32 19.34
CA ALA A 382 28.03 18.82 17.99
C ALA A 382 26.87 19.81 17.74
N TYR A 383 27.12 20.83 16.93
CA TYR A 383 26.08 21.76 16.48
C TYR A 383 25.71 21.43 15.02
N ALA A 384 24.59 20.77 14.81
CA ALA A 384 24.09 20.34 13.49
C ALA A 384 23.15 21.36 12.80
N GLY A 385 22.88 22.50 13.42
CA GLY A 385 21.95 23.52 12.92
C GLY A 385 22.55 24.43 11.83
N ASP A 386 21.71 25.31 11.31
CA ASP A 386 22.12 26.38 10.41
C ASP A 386 22.71 27.57 11.18
N GLY A 387 23.62 28.29 10.55
CA GLY A 387 24.29 29.41 11.16
C GLY A 387 25.14 30.23 10.19
N ILE A 388 26.15 30.88 10.74
CA ILE A 388 27.11 31.67 10.01
C ILE A 388 28.47 30.94 10.04
N LEU A 389 29.15 30.91 8.91
CA LEU A 389 30.47 30.29 8.80
C LEU A 389 31.52 31.10 9.57
N VAL A 390 32.33 30.36 10.35
CA VAL A 390 33.53 30.82 11.05
C VAL A 390 34.68 29.84 10.74
N ASN A 391 35.93 30.27 10.93
CA ASN A 391 37.13 29.47 10.64
C ASN A 391 37.17 28.83 9.23
N SER A 392 36.49 29.45 8.25
CA SER A 392 36.25 28.93 6.89
C SER A 392 36.89 29.83 5.82
N GLY A 393 37.98 30.51 6.13
CA GLY A 393 38.74 31.34 5.21
C GLY A 393 37.91 32.48 4.59
N SER A 394 37.91 32.56 3.26
CA SER A 394 37.14 33.58 2.51
C SER A 394 35.62 33.45 2.61
N TYR A 395 35.11 32.37 3.18
CA TYR A 395 33.69 32.11 3.34
C TYR A 395 33.15 32.48 4.74
N ASN A 396 34.00 32.99 5.63
CA ASN A 396 33.59 33.51 6.93
C ASN A 396 32.51 34.57 6.83
N GLY A 397 31.51 34.52 7.69
CA GLY A 397 30.38 35.46 7.72
C GLY A 397 29.24 35.13 6.76
N LEU A 398 29.38 34.13 5.89
CA LEU A 398 28.27 33.67 5.03
C LEU A 398 27.30 32.81 5.81
N SER A 399 26.02 32.83 5.39
CA SER A 399 25.05 31.83 5.82
C SER A 399 25.40 30.43 5.29
N CYS A 400 24.98 29.37 5.97
CA CYS A 400 25.19 27.99 5.46
C CYS A 400 24.72 27.83 4.02
N LYS A 401 23.53 28.36 3.69
CA LYS A 401 22.97 28.28 2.33
C LYS A 401 23.88 28.98 1.28
N ASP A 402 24.31 30.23 1.53
CA ASP A 402 25.16 30.95 0.60
C ASP A 402 26.54 30.31 0.49
N ALA A 403 27.02 29.71 1.57
CA ALA A 403 28.30 29.01 1.59
C ALA A 403 28.24 27.72 0.75
N ILE A 404 27.17 26.94 0.87
CA ILE A 404 26.95 25.72 0.05
C ILE A 404 27.01 26.09 -1.43
N ASP A 405 26.33 27.14 -1.85
CA ASP A 405 26.31 27.57 -3.25
C ASP A 405 27.70 27.99 -3.72
N LYS A 406 28.37 28.90 -2.99
CA LYS A 406 29.68 29.44 -3.37
C LYS A 406 30.80 28.40 -3.32
N ILE A 407 30.81 27.53 -2.30
CA ILE A 407 31.83 26.48 -2.20
C ILE A 407 31.64 25.46 -3.33
N SER A 408 30.41 25.08 -3.64
CA SER A 408 30.12 24.17 -4.75
C SER A 408 30.53 24.75 -6.11
N GLU A 409 30.30 26.06 -6.34
CA GLU A 409 30.72 26.75 -7.53
C GLU A 409 32.25 26.82 -7.64
N TYR A 410 32.95 27.08 -6.53
CA TYR A 410 34.40 27.07 -6.49
C TYR A 410 34.95 25.68 -6.80
N LEU A 411 34.45 24.63 -6.17
CA LEU A 411 34.87 23.25 -6.43
C LEU A 411 34.67 22.87 -7.90
N LYS A 412 33.53 23.24 -8.48
CA LYS A 412 33.25 23.04 -9.92
C LYS A 412 34.25 23.77 -10.80
N SER A 413 34.57 25.05 -10.49
CA SER A 413 35.53 25.85 -11.25
C SER A 413 36.94 25.28 -11.24
N LYS A 414 37.30 24.48 -10.24
CA LYS A 414 38.58 23.81 -10.07
C LYS A 414 38.57 22.34 -10.49
N SER A 415 37.46 21.82 -10.98
CA SER A 415 37.25 20.38 -11.27
C SER A 415 37.55 19.47 -10.05
N LEU A 416 37.18 19.96 -8.87
CA LEU A 416 37.32 19.28 -7.57
C LEU A 416 36.01 18.78 -6.99
N GLY A 417 34.90 19.02 -7.69
CA GLY A 417 33.56 18.58 -7.28
C GLY A 417 32.46 19.35 -7.99
N GLU A 418 31.24 18.91 -7.82
CA GLU A 418 30.07 19.58 -8.38
C GLU A 418 28.80 19.24 -7.58
N LYS A 419 27.76 20.08 -7.71
CA LYS A 419 26.45 19.80 -7.17
C LYS A 419 25.87 18.55 -7.81
N SER A 420 25.28 17.71 -7.01
CA SER A 420 24.70 16.45 -7.44
C SER A 420 23.43 16.11 -6.65
N VAL A 421 22.61 15.27 -7.24
CA VAL A 421 21.45 14.68 -6.60
C VAL A 421 21.72 13.20 -6.37
N GLN A 422 21.50 12.74 -5.16
CA GLN A 422 21.62 11.34 -4.80
C GLN A 422 20.29 10.80 -4.33
N TYR A 423 20.04 9.52 -4.57
CA TYR A 423 18.87 8.79 -4.09
C TYR A 423 19.31 7.70 -3.15
N ARG A 424 18.53 7.49 -2.08
CA ARG A 424 18.75 6.36 -1.16
C ARG A 424 18.26 5.05 -1.73
N MET A 425 17.23 5.12 -2.60
CA MET A 425 16.69 3.96 -3.31
C MET A 425 17.77 3.32 -4.18
N ARG A 426 17.83 2.01 -4.18
CA ARG A 426 18.71 1.19 -5.02
C ARG A 426 17.91 0.49 -6.11
N ASP A 427 18.62 -0.05 -7.10
CA ASP A 427 18.00 -0.88 -8.12
C ASP A 427 17.37 -2.13 -7.51
N TRP A 428 16.29 -2.57 -8.14
CA TRP A 428 15.49 -3.66 -7.63
C TRP A 428 16.15 -5.00 -7.93
N LEU A 429 16.62 -5.68 -6.90
CA LEU A 429 17.17 -7.04 -6.95
C LEU A 429 16.05 -8.04 -7.21
N ILE A 430 16.03 -8.65 -8.40
CA ILE A 430 14.98 -9.58 -8.82
C ILE A 430 15.35 -11.06 -8.69
N SER A 431 16.64 -11.41 -8.65
CA SER A 431 17.11 -12.80 -8.52
C SER A 431 16.68 -13.46 -7.21
N ARG A 432 16.15 -14.68 -7.29
CA ARG A 432 15.81 -15.54 -6.15
C ARG A 432 16.29 -16.96 -6.39
N GLN A 433 17.08 -17.51 -5.47
CA GLN A 433 17.61 -18.87 -5.50
C GLN A 433 16.55 -19.84 -4.99
N ARG A 434 15.51 -20.07 -5.80
CA ARG A 434 14.38 -20.95 -5.49
C ARG A 434 13.79 -21.59 -6.73
N TYR A 435 13.01 -22.64 -6.51
CA TYR A 435 12.29 -23.32 -7.58
C TYR A 435 10.97 -22.60 -7.94
N TRP A 436 10.16 -22.24 -6.93
CA TRP A 436 8.79 -21.76 -7.15
C TRP A 436 8.73 -20.27 -7.45
N GLY A 437 9.01 -19.93 -8.70
CA GLY A 437 9.03 -18.59 -9.26
C GLY A 437 9.20 -18.61 -10.77
N THR A 438 9.07 -17.45 -11.42
CA THR A 438 9.28 -17.33 -12.87
C THR A 438 10.76 -17.51 -13.20
N PRO A 439 11.18 -18.53 -14.01
CA PRO A 439 12.57 -18.69 -14.41
C PRO A 439 13.09 -17.49 -15.22
N ILE A 440 14.31 -17.04 -14.93
CA ILE A 440 14.97 -15.98 -15.71
C ILE A 440 15.45 -16.56 -17.04
N PRO A 441 15.03 -16.01 -18.21
CA PRO A 441 15.21 -16.63 -19.51
C PRO A 441 16.60 -16.34 -20.12
N ILE A 442 17.68 -16.72 -19.42
CA ILE A 442 19.08 -16.53 -19.85
C ILE A 442 19.82 -17.86 -19.94
N ILE A 443 20.75 -17.96 -20.89
CA ILE A 443 21.65 -19.10 -21.05
C ILE A 443 23.08 -18.57 -21.09
N TYR A 444 23.95 -19.09 -20.24
CA TYR A 444 25.38 -18.77 -20.22
C TYR A 444 26.13 -19.71 -21.14
N CYS A 445 26.88 -19.14 -22.05
CA CYS A 445 27.71 -19.87 -23.03
C CYS A 445 29.14 -19.34 -22.93
N ASP A 446 30.12 -20.24 -22.91
CA ASP A 446 31.55 -19.86 -22.80
C ASP A 446 32.01 -18.96 -23.95
N ASP A 447 31.45 -19.14 -25.15
CA ASP A 447 31.81 -18.34 -26.31
C ASP A 447 30.98 -17.08 -26.53
N CYS A 448 29.69 -17.11 -26.12
CA CYS A 448 28.73 -16.04 -26.41
C CYS A 448 28.38 -15.17 -25.18
N GLY A 449 28.82 -15.57 -23.99
CA GLY A 449 28.45 -14.92 -22.74
C GLY A 449 26.99 -15.21 -22.31
N ALA A 450 26.33 -14.25 -21.71
CA ALA A 450 24.93 -14.34 -21.32
C ALA A 450 24.02 -14.13 -22.55
N VAL A 451 23.30 -15.16 -22.96
CA VAL A 451 22.47 -15.20 -24.18
C VAL A 451 20.99 -15.29 -23.78
N PRO A 452 20.15 -14.33 -24.19
CA PRO A 452 18.70 -14.40 -23.98
C PRO A 452 18.09 -15.62 -24.68
N VAL A 453 17.11 -16.27 -24.07
CA VAL A 453 16.25 -17.25 -24.71
C VAL A 453 15.44 -16.56 -25.80
N PRO A 454 15.38 -17.05 -27.04
CA PRO A 454 14.57 -16.45 -28.09
C PRO A 454 13.10 -16.38 -27.72
N GLU A 455 12.41 -15.27 -28.02
CA GLU A 455 11.00 -15.06 -27.66
C GLU A 455 10.07 -16.20 -28.13
N LYS A 456 10.33 -16.77 -29.29
CA LYS A 456 9.57 -17.92 -29.85
C LYS A 456 9.70 -19.20 -29.02
N ASP A 457 10.74 -19.30 -28.20
CA ASP A 457 11.03 -20.46 -27.34
C ASP A 457 10.55 -20.25 -25.89
N LEU A 458 9.88 -19.12 -25.63
CA LEU A 458 9.19 -18.86 -24.35
C LEU A 458 7.84 -19.60 -24.31
N PRO A 459 7.43 -20.09 -23.14
CA PRO A 459 8.08 -19.93 -21.83
C PRO A 459 9.19 -20.97 -21.57
N VAL A 460 10.22 -20.55 -20.81
CA VAL A 460 11.08 -21.50 -20.11
C VAL A 460 10.27 -22.10 -18.97
N LEU A 461 9.93 -23.38 -19.08
CA LEU A 461 9.09 -24.07 -18.12
C LEU A 461 9.88 -24.52 -16.88
N LEU A 462 9.23 -24.52 -15.73
CA LEU A 462 9.71 -25.20 -14.53
C LEU A 462 9.63 -26.72 -14.74
N PRO A 463 10.66 -27.50 -14.36
CA PRO A 463 10.60 -28.97 -14.46
C PRO A 463 9.65 -29.54 -13.38
N ASP A 464 8.74 -30.43 -13.80
CA ASP A 464 7.75 -31.02 -12.89
C ASP A 464 8.36 -32.09 -11.95
N ASP A 465 9.55 -32.56 -12.24
CA ASP A 465 10.26 -33.64 -11.54
C ASP A 465 11.46 -33.15 -10.70
N ALA A 466 11.48 -31.86 -10.36
CA ALA A 466 12.52 -31.29 -9.52
C ALA A 466 12.49 -31.86 -8.09
N GLU A 467 13.64 -32.29 -7.59
CA GLU A 467 13.78 -32.83 -6.24
C GLU A 467 14.03 -31.69 -5.22
N PHE A 468 13.21 -31.62 -4.18
CA PHE A 468 13.36 -30.67 -3.09
C PHE A 468 14.22 -31.24 -1.97
N LYS A 469 15.55 -31.06 -2.07
CA LYS A 469 16.50 -31.47 -1.04
C LYS A 469 16.90 -30.26 -0.17
N PRO A 470 17.07 -30.40 1.14
CA PRO A 470 17.50 -29.30 2.02
C PRO A 470 19.01 -29.03 1.92
N THR A 471 19.53 -28.91 0.71
CA THR A 471 20.96 -28.68 0.43
C THR A 471 21.38 -27.23 0.57
N GLY A 472 20.42 -26.30 0.52
CA GLY A 472 20.69 -24.87 0.47
C GLY A 472 20.96 -24.32 -0.95
N GLU A 473 20.93 -25.17 -1.94
CA GLU A 473 21.03 -24.82 -3.37
C GLU A 473 19.65 -24.80 -4.00
N SER A 474 19.48 -24.03 -5.07
CA SER A 474 18.21 -24.01 -5.83
C SER A 474 17.94 -25.41 -6.39
N PRO A 475 16.73 -25.98 -6.24
CA PRO A 475 16.37 -27.25 -6.88
C PRO A 475 16.57 -27.23 -8.40
N LEU A 476 16.50 -26.05 -9.04
CA LEU A 476 16.78 -25.89 -10.47
C LEU A 476 18.25 -26.12 -10.80
N GLU A 477 19.17 -25.73 -9.92
CA GLU A 477 20.61 -25.92 -10.12
C GLU A 477 21.00 -27.41 -10.09
N LEU A 478 20.26 -28.20 -9.32
CA LEU A 478 20.46 -29.66 -9.20
C LEU A 478 19.81 -30.45 -10.35
N HIS A 479 18.99 -29.81 -11.20
CA HIS A 479 18.25 -30.45 -12.27
C HIS A 479 19.02 -30.43 -13.60
N GLU A 480 19.78 -31.48 -13.88
CA GLU A 480 20.70 -31.53 -15.04
C GLU A 480 20.05 -31.19 -16.39
N GLN A 481 18.82 -31.68 -16.65
CA GLN A 481 18.12 -31.43 -17.91
C GLN A 481 17.65 -29.99 -18.05
N PHE A 482 17.34 -29.30 -16.92
CA PHE A 482 17.00 -27.91 -16.93
C PHE A 482 18.23 -27.03 -17.16
N VAL A 483 19.33 -27.34 -16.50
CA VAL A 483 20.57 -26.56 -16.53
C VAL A 483 21.31 -26.70 -17.85
N ASN A 484 21.50 -27.94 -18.36
CA ASN A 484 22.37 -28.18 -19.49
C ASN A 484 21.57 -28.08 -20.80
N VAL A 485 21.83 -27.04 -21.57
CA VAL A 485 21.11 -26.72 -22.81
C VAL A 485 22.06 -26.29 -23.91
N ALA A 486 21.60 -26.31 -25.15
CA ALA A 486 22.38 -25.75 -26.25
C ALA A 486 22.20 -24.21 -26.30
N CYS A 487 23.30 -23.51 -26.49
CA CYS A 487 23.29 -22.06 -26.74
C CYS A 487 22.45 -21.75 -27.98
N PRO A 488 21.46 -20.84 -27.93
CA PRO A 488 20.62 -20.57 -29.09
C PRO A 488 21.39 -19.91 -30.25
N THR A 489 22.50 -19.23 -29.96
CA THR A 489 23.32 -18.53 -30.93
C THR A 489 24.33 -19.47 -31.63
N CYS A 490 25.22 -20.11 -30.88
CA CYS A 490 26.29 -20.92 -31.48
C CYS A 490 26.06 -22.45 -31.45
N LYS A 491 24.96 -22.91 -30.82
CA LYS A 491 24.57 -24.33 -30.67
C LYS A 491 25.53 -25.17 -29.81
N LYS A 492 26.57 -24.58 -29.24
CA LYS A 492 27.46 -25.27 -28.29
C LYS A 492 26.76 -25.48 -26.94
N PRO A 493 27.29 -26.36 -26.07
CA PRO A 493 26.79 -26.49 -24.72
C PRO A 493 26.75 -25.15 -23.97
N GLY A 494 25.68 -24.91 -23.21
CA GLY A 494 25.51 -23.76 -22.35
C GLY A 494 24.77 -24.15 -21.07
N ARG A 495 24.76 -23.28 -20.11
CA ARG A 495 24.07 -23.46 -18.82
C ARG A 495 22.93 -22.47 -18.71
N ARG A 496 21.74 -22.94 -18.42
CA ARG A 496 20.59 -22.09 -18.16
C ARG A 496 20.77 -21.40 -16.81
N GLU A 497 20.26 -20.17 -16.73
CA GLU A 497 20.09 -19.47 -15.44
C GLU A 497 19.16 -20.27 -14.53
N THR A 498 19.53 -20.41 -13.26
CA THR A 498 18.80 -21.19 -12.25
C THR A 498 18.07 -20.32 -11.22
N ASP A 499 18.31 -19.03 -11.25
CA ASP A 499 17.54 -18.08 -10.46
C ASP A 499 16.13 -17.89 -11.05
N THR A 500 15.17 -17.69 -10.19
CA THR A 500 13.81 -17.25 -10.54
C THR A 500 13.63 -15.79 -10.17
N MET A 501 12.64 -15.15 -10.77
CA MET A 501 12.31 -13.76 -10.46
C MET A 501 11.60 -13.62 -9.12
N ASP A 502 11.79 -12.48 -8.48
CA ASP A 502 10.98 -12.04 -7.35
C ASP A 502 9.49 -12.04 -7.70
N THR A 503 8.64 -12.52 -6.78
CA THR A 503 7.19 -12.58 -6.99
C THR A 503 6.54 -11.21 -7.19
N PHE A 504 7.20 -10.13 -6.77
CA PHE A 504 6.73 -8.78 -7.09
C PHE A 504 6.82 -8.43 -8.58
N VAL A 505 7.63 -9.14 -9.38
CA VAL A 505 7.60 -9.04 -10.84
C VAL A 505 6.23 -9.50 -11.37
N ASP A 506 5.70 -10.61 -10.82
CA ASP A 506 4.38 -11.13 -11.19
C ASP A 506 3.28 -10.10 -10.90
N SER A 507 3.32 -9.46 -9.74
CA SER A 507 2.28 -8.54 -9.29
C SER A 507 2.43 -7.11 -9.83
N SER A 508 3.53 -6.76 -10.49
CA SER A 508 3.78 -5.38 -10.95
C SER A 508 3.00 -4.98 -12.21
N TRP A 509 2.34 -5.92 -12.90
CA TRP A 509 1.62 -5.66 -14.16
C TRP A 509 0.32 -6.46 -14.34
N TYR A 510 -0.07 -7.30 -13.39
CA TYR A 510 -1.23 -8.20 -13.49
C TYR A 510 -2.57 -7.49 -13.79
N PHE A 511 -2.71 -6.26 -13.34
CA PHE A 511 -3.88 -5.41 -13.63
C PHE A 511 -4.02 -5.10 -15.12
N LEU A 512 -2.92 -5.11 -15.88
CA LEU A 512 -2.97 -5.02 -17.35
C LEU A 512 -3.51 -6.32 -17.95
N ARG A 513 -3.07 -7.47 -17.43
CA ARG A 513 -3.49 -8.79 -17.89
C ARG A 513 -4.98 -9.03 -17.69
N TYR A 514 -5.57 -8.54 -16.60
CA TYR A 514 -7.00 -8.66 -16.33
C TYR A 514 -7.88 -8.06 -17.44
N ALA A 515 -7.43 -7.03 -18.12
CA ALA A 515 -8.19 -6.45 -19.22
C ALA A 515 -8.29 -7.36 -20.45
N SER A 516 -7.38 -8.32 -20.61
CA SER A 516 -7.35 -9.25 -21.76
C SER A 516 -6.61 -10.55 -21.46
N PRO A 517 -7.08 -11.39 -20.52
CA PRO A 517 -6.30 -12.55 -20.04
C PRO A 517 -6.09 -13.63 -21.13
N GLN A 518 -6.97 -13.73 -22.11
CA GLN A 518 -6.85 -14.68 -23.21
C GLN A 518 -6.01 -14.18 -24.40
N TYR A 519 -5.49 -12.93 -24.35
CA TYR A 519 -4.67 -12.40 -25.43
C TYR A 519 -3.34 -13.15 -25.53
N VAL A 520 -3.00 -13.65 -26.74
CA VAL A 520 -1.86 -14.54 -26.97
C VAL A 520 -0.70 -13.89 -27.74
N ASP A 521 -0.95 -12.75 -28.42
CA ASP A 521 0.05 -12.08 -29.24
C ASP A 521 0.92 -11.08 -28.46
N GLY A 522 0.67 -10.97 -27.12
CA GLY A 522 1.40 -10.09 -26.24
C GLY A 522 0.96 -10.24 -24.78
N PRO A 523 1.59 -9.53 -23.83
CA PRO A 523 1.21 -9.57 -22.42
C PRO A 523 -0.19 -9.01 -22.16
N PHE A 524 -0.64 -8.09 -23.00
CA PHE A 524 -1.96 -7.46 -22.96
C PHE A 524 -2.36 -6.93 -24.34
N ASN A 525 -3.68 -6.79 -24.57
CA ASN A 525 -4.23 -6.24 -25.81
C ASN A 525 -4.18 -4.70 -25.78
N PRO A 526 -3.54 -4.02 -26.74
CA PRO A 526 -3.45 -2.55 -26.77
C PRO A 526 -4.81 -1.82 -26.78
N ILE A 527 -5.84 -2.42 -27.42
CA ILE A 527 -7.20 -1.85 -27.44
C ILE A 527 -7.83 -1.93 -26.05
N ALA A 528 -7.67 -3.05 -25.36
CA ALA A 528 -8.16 -3.22 -24.00
C ALA A 528 -7.44 -2.27 -23.02
N MET A 529 -6.15 -1.96 -23.25
CA MET A 529 -5.43 -0.98 -22.44
C MET A 529 -6.07 0.41 -22.53
N LYS A 530 -6.39 0.89 -23.74
CA LYS A 530 -7.06 2.19 -23.95
C LYS A 530 -8.44 2.25 -23.31
N LYS A 531 -9.12 1.12 -23.16
CA LYS A 531 -10.46 1.04 -22.60
C LYS A 531 -10.49 0.98 -21.08
N TRP A 532 -9.58 0.23 -20.46
CA TRP A 532 -9.64 -0.15 -19.07
C TRP A 532 -8.55 0.48 -18.19
N GLN A 533 -7.49 1.03 -18.77
CA GLN A 533 -6.38 1.54 -18.00
C GLN A 533 -6.32 3.08 -18.02
N PRO A 534 -5.83 3.70 -16.95
CA PRO A 534 -5.42 3.11 -15.66
C PRO A 534 -6.60 2.66 -14.78
N VAL A 535 -6.33 1.81 -13.78
CA VAL A 535 -7.34 1.34 -12.82
C VAL A 535 -7.97 2.51 -12.06
N ASP A 536 -9.31 2.57 -12.00
CA ASP A 536 -10.02 3.69 -11.35
C ASP A 536 -9.92 3.66 -9.83
N GLN A 537 -10.08 2.46 -9.24
CA GLN A 537 -10.01 2.27 -7.79
C GLN A 537 -9.25 1.00 -7.43
N TYR A 538 -8.24 1.16 -6.60
CA TYR A 538 -7.44 0.06 -6.08
C TYR A 538 -7.52 0.00 -4.55
N THR A 539 -7.69 -1.20 -4.01
CA THR A 539 -7.77 -1.44 -2.57
C THR A 539 -6.71 -2.43 -2.14
N GLY A 540 -5.92 -2.08 -1.11
CA GLY A 540 -4.89 -2.99 -0.60
C GLY A 540 -4.16 -2.45 0.62
N GLY A 541 -3.29 -3.29 1.20
CA GLY A 541 -2.55 -3.00 2.43
C GLY A 541 -1.50 -1.90 2.26
N ALA A 542 -1.36 -1.05 3.28
CA ALA A 542 -0.36 0.03 3.28
C ALA A 542 1.09 -0.49 3.37
N GLU A 543 1.28 -1.74 3.81
CA GLU A 543 2.59 -2.41 3.83
C GLU A 543 3.25 -2.52 2.45
N HIS A 544 2.47 -2.48 1.39
CA HIS A 544 2.94 -2.53 0.02
C HIS A 544 3.40 -1.18 -0.54
N ALA A 545 3.43 -0.12 0.26
CA ALA A 545 3.76 1.25 -0.18
C ALA A 545 5.07 1.35 -0.96
N VAL A 546 6.14 0.73 -0.43
CA VAL A 546 7.50 0.78 -0.99
C VAL A 546 7.92 -0.51 -1.70
N MET A 547 7.00 -1.45 -1.87
CA MET A 547 7.15 -2.71 -2.58
C MET A 547 6.24 -2.71 -3.82
N HIS A 548 5.18 -3.53 -3.82
CA HIS A 548 4.27 -3.71 -4.94
C HIS A 548 3.77 -2.39 -5.56
N LEU A 549 3.34 -1.40 -4.75
CA LEU A 549 2.82 -0.13 -5.27
C LEU A 549 3.90 0.70 -5.98
N LEU A 550 5.12 0.71 -5.45
CA LEU A 550 6.25 1.40 -6.07
C LEU A 550 6.71 0.68 -7.33
N TYR A 551 6.81 -0.65 -7.29
CA TYR A 551 7.21 -1.48 -8.41
C TYR A 551 6.20 -1.43 -9.56
N SER A 552 4.90 -1.40 -9.27
CA SER A 552 3.87 -1.23 -10.30
C SER A 552 3.97 0.12 -11.01
N ARG A 553 4.28 1.21 -10.29
CA ARG A 553 4.53 2.53 -10.89
C ARG A 553 5.76 2.50 -11.79
N PHE A 554 6.84 1.88 -11.33
CA PHE A 554 8.04 1.68 -12.15
C PHE A 554 7.73 0.90 -13.42
N PHE A 555 7.03 -0.23 -13.33
CA PHE A 555 6.67 -1.04 -14.50
C PHE A 555 5.89 -0.27 -15.54
N ILE A 556 4.89 0.51 -15.12
CA ILE A 556 4.12 1.34 -16.05
C ILE A 556 5.00 2.35 -16.78
N LYS A 557 5.88 3.04 -16.05
CA LYS A 557 6.79 4.02 -16.65
C LYS A 557 7.78 3.36 -17.61
N ALA A 558 8.35 2.22 -17.22
CA ALA A 558 9.27 1.45 -18.07
C ALA A 558 8.57 0.91 -19.33
N LEU A 559 7.36 0.33 -19.19
CA LEU A 559 6.58 -0.17 -20.34
C LEU A 559 6.11 0.97 -21.26
N ARG A 560 5.83 2.15 -20.72
CA ARG A 560 5.55 3.36 -21.50
C ARG A 560 6.76 3.77 -22.34
N ASP A 561 7.93 3.85 -21.74
CA ASP A 561 9.14 4.33 -22.40
C ASP A 561 9.63 3.39 -23.52
N ILE A 562 9.38 2.09 -23.39
CA ILE A 562 9.61 1.13 -24.48
C ILE A 562 8.46 1.06 -25.50
N GLY A 563 7.47 1.95 -25.38
CA GLY A 563 6.38 2.13 -26.38
C GLY A 563 5.23 1.14 -26.29
N LEU A 564 5.06 0.44 -25.18
CA LEU A 564 3.97 -0.55 -24.99
C LEU A 564 2.71 0.05 -24.35
N LEU A 565 2.83 1.17 -23.62
CA LEU A 565 1.72 1.85 -22.93
C LEU A 565 1.72 3.35 -23.23
N GLU A 566 0.55 3.99 -23.06
CA GLU A 566 0.35 5.43 -23.31
C GLU A 566 0.02 6.22 -22.02
N PHE A 567 0.07 5.61 -20.82
CA PHE A 567 -0.27 6.22 -19.54
C PHE A 567 0.88 6.10 -18.53
N ASN A 568 0.84 6.87 -17.44
CA ASN A 568 1.97 7.09 -16.54
C ASN A 568 1.84 6.42 -15.16
N GLU A 569 0.62 6.07 -14.72
CA GLU A 569 0.37 5.53 -13.40
C GLU A 569 -0.58 4.34 -13.45
N PRO A 570 -0.37 3.30 -12.62
CA PRO A 570 -1.18 2.08 -12.66
C PRO A 570 -2.59 2.27 -12.09
N PHE A 571 -2.72 3.07 -11.03
CA PHE A 571 -3.93 3.21 -10.23
C PHE A 571 -4.21 4.69 -9.96
N ILE A 572 -5.40 5.18 -10.35
CA ILE A 572 -5.80 6.58 -10.12
C ILE A 572 -6.04 6.81 -8.62
N ARG A 573 -6.90 5.98 -8.02
CA ARG A 573 -7.22 6.06 -6.59
C ARG A 573 -6.77 4.83 -5.86
N LEU A 574 -6.21 5.03 -4.68
CA LEU A 574 -5.83 3.98 -3.76
C LEU A 574 -6.59 4.14 -2.45
N PHE A 575 -7.15 3.05 -1.95
CA PHE A 575 -7.67 2.97 -0.59
C PHE A 575 -6.89 1.91 0.21
N ASN A 576 -6.38 2.28 1.38
CA ASN A 576 -5.72 1.34 2.27
C ASN A 576 -6.67 0.98 3.42
N GLN A 577 -7.12 -0.27 3.43
CA GLN A 577 -7.89 -0.80 4.56
C GLN A 577 -6.98 -0.99 5.78
N GLY A 578 -7.58 -0.83 6.96
CA GLY A 578 -6.94 -1.18 8.22
C GLY A 578 -6.82 -2.68 8.44
N HIS A 579 -6.25 -3.07 9.56
CA HIS A 579 -6.10 -4.48 9.93
C HIS A 579 -7.22 -4.93 10.87
N ILE A 580 -7.70 -6.17 10.65
CA ILE A 580 -8.52 -6.85 11.64
C ILE A 580 -7.63 -7.54 12.65
N THR A 581 -7.86 -7.25 13.91
CA THR A 581 -7.23 -7.91 15.06
C THR A 581 -8.19 -8.94 15.67
N HIS A 582 -7.65 -9.86 16.45
CA HIS A 582 -8.43 -10.75 17.31
C HIS A 582 -7.79 -10.73 18.69
N SER A 583 -8.56 -10.33 19.69
CA SER A 583 -8.07 -10.11 21.07
C SER A 583 -6.90 -9.08 21.12
N GLY A 584 -7.00 -8.02 20.31
CA GLY A 584 -6.00 -6.95 20.24
C GLY A 584 -4.72 -7.29 19.46
N TYR A 585 -4.60 -8.49 18.89
CA TYR A 585 -3.43 -8.89 18.11
C TYR A 585 -3.77 -9.10 16.64
N ARG A 586 -2.84 -8.70 15.75
CA ARG A 586 -2.95 -9.02 14.31
C ARG A 586 -3.07 -10.54 14.13
N MET A 587 -4.01 -10.97 13.30
CA MET A 587 -4.18 -12.38 12.98
C MET A 587 -2.99 -12.93 12.23
N SER A 588 -2.46 -14.07 12.66
CA SER A 588 -1.44 -14.82 11.94
C SER A 588 -1.58 -16.32 12.19
N LYS A 589 -1.26 -17.12 11.16
CA LYS A 589 -1.28 -18.60 11.24
C LYS A 589 -0.30 -19.12 12.31
N SER A 590 0.85 -18.44 12.50
CA SER A 590 1.85 -18.81 13.50
C SER A 590 1.39 -18.61 14.94
N ARG A 591 0.46 -17.67 15.18
CA ARG A 591 -0.14 -17.40 16.50
C ARG A 591 -1.40 -18.23 16.79
N GLY A 592 -1.94 -18.90 15.78
CA GLY A 592 -3.17 -19.69 15.91
C GLY A 592 -4.44 -18.87 16.19
N ASN A 593 -4.42 -17.54 15.98
CA ASN A 593 -5.53 -16.62 16.23
C ASN A 593 -6.30 -16.23 14.96
N VAL A 594 -6.13 -16.99 13.88
CA VAL A 594 -6.81 -16.76 12.60
C VAL A 594 -8.28 -17.18 12.72
N VAL A 595 -9.18 -16.29 12.29
CA VAL A 595 -10.62 -16.54 12.22
C VAL A 595 -10.99 -16.99 10.81
N SER A 596 -11.59 -18.17 10.68
CA SER A 596 -12.09 -18.71 9.41
C SER A 596 -13.45 -18.09 9.09
N PRO A 597 -13.64 -17.45 7.93
CA PRO A 597 -14.95 -16.96 7.53
C PRO A 597 -15.97 -18.06 7.34
N ASP A 598 -15.57 -19.26 6.90
CA ASP A 598 -16.46 -20.39 6.62
C ASP A 598 -17.25 -20.84 7.85
N ASP A 599 -16.65 -20.75 9.05
CA ASP A 599 -17.32 -21.14 10.30
C ASP A 599 -18.47 -20.20 10.65
N TYR A 600 -18.33 -18.92 10.31
CA TYR A 600 -19.38 -17.92 10.54
C TYR A 600 -20.41 -17.91 9.42
N VAL A 601 -20.02 -18.11 8.18
CA VAL A 601 -20.96 -18.26 7.05
C VAL A 601 -21.92 -19.43 7.32
N LYS A 602 -21.43 -20.56 7.81
CA LYS A 602 -22.29 -21.70 8.20
C LYS A 602 -23.30 -21.38 9.31
N LYS A 603 -22.94 -20.48 10.24
CA LYS A 603 -23.76 -20.12 11.40
C LYS A 603 -24.77 -19.02 11.09
N VAL A 604 -24.39 -17.99 10.38
CA VAL A 604 -25.17 -16.76 10.24
C VAL A 604 -25.31 -16.24 8.80
N GLY A 605 -24.71 -16.92 7.82
CA GLY A 605 -24.73 -16.56 6.41
C GLY A 605 -23.65 -15.55 6.01
N ALA A 606 -23.35 -15.51 4.72
CA ALA A 606 -22.31 -14.65 4.13
C ALA A 606 -22.67 -13.15 4.28
N ASP A 607 -23.92 -12.78 4.07
CA ASP A 607 -24.39 -11.40 4.20
C ASP A 607 -24.18 -10.83 5.60
N ALA A 608 -24.38 -11.64 6.64
CA ALA A 608 -24.13 -11.22 8.00
C ALA A 608 -22.62 -11.00 8.27
N VAL A 609 -21.76 -11.86 7.72
CA VAL A 609 -20.31 -11.70 7.83
C VAL A 609 -19.84 -10.44 7.09
N ARG A 610 -20.31 -10.24 5.86
CA ARG A 610 -20.03 -9.03 5.06
C ARG A 610 -20.39 -7.75 5.81
N CYS A 611 -21.66 -7.66 6.25
CA CYS A 611 -22.14 -6.48 6.97
C CYS A 611 -21.42 -6.27 8.31
N TYR A 612 -21.05 -7.35 9.01
CA TYR A 612 -20.33 -7.22 10.27
C TYR A 612 -18.93 -6.63 10.05
N LEU A 613 -18.19 -7.12 9.05
CA LEU A 613 -16.89 -6.58 8.69
C LEU A 613 -16.97 -5.09 8.31
N MET A 614 -17.99 -4.71 7.54
CA MET A 614 -18.23 -3.32 7.16
C MET A 614 -18.67 -2.42 8.33
N PHE A 615 -19.20 -3.00 9.42
CA PHE A 615 -19.69 -2.26 10.57
C PHE A 615 -18.67 -2.10 11.71
N LEU A 616 -17.59 -2.87 11.73
CA LEU A 616 -16.60 -2.89 12.83
C LEU A 616 -16.00 -1.52 13.17
N GLY A 617 -15.84 -0.64 12.19
CA GLY A 617 -15.26 0.68 12.35
C GLY A 617 -15.00 1.37 11.02
N PRO A 618 -14.31 2.52 11.03
CA PRO A 618 -13.80 3.12 9.80
C PRO A 618 -12.88 2.15 9.08
N TRP A 619 -13.11 1.94 7.78
CA TRP A 619 -12.45 0.87 7.03
C TRP A 619 -10.92 1.03 6.94
N ASP A 620 -10.44 2.26 6.96
CA ASP A 620 -9.01 2.61 6.98
C ASP A 620 -8.32 2.36 8.34
N GLN A 621 -9.11 2.25 9.43
CA GLN A 621 -8.56 2.04 10.78
C GLN A 621 -8.56 0.57 11.20
N GLY A 622 -9.45 -0.25 10.62
CA GLY A 622 -9.62 -1.63 11.03
C GLY A 622 -10.50 -1.79 12.25
N GLY A 623 -10.38 -2.91 12.94
CA GLY A 623 -11.16 -3.20 14.15
C GLY A 623 -10.82 -4.54 14.79
N ASP A 624 -11.34 -4.77 15.98
CA ASP A 624 -11.16 -6.05 16.68
C ASP A 624 -12.35 -6.97 16.41
N TRP A 625 -12.08 -8.20 15.97
CA TRP A 625 -13.10 -9.20 15.75
C TRP A 625 -13.65 -9.72 17.09
N ILE A 626 -14.94 -9.53 17.31
CA ILE A 626 -15.64 -9.99 18.51
C ILE A 626 -16.77 -10.95 18.09
N ASP A 627 -16.68 -12.20 18.50
CA ASP A 627 -17.63 -13.27 18.11
C ASP A 627 -19.09 -12.96 18.39
N SER A 628 -19.38 -12.26 19.47
CA SER A 628 -20.76 -11.90 19.84
C SER A 628 -21.32 -10.73 19.01
N GLY A 629 -20.48 -9.91 18.39
CA GLY A 629 -20.89 -8.71 17.66
C GLY A 629 -21.72 -9.02 16.41
N ILE A 630 -21.40 -10.11 15.72
CA ILE A 630 -22.08 -10.54 14.49
C ILE A 630 -23.57 -10.84 14.71
N ASN A 631 -23.94 -11.24 15.94
CA ASN A 631 -25.35 -11.52 16.29
C ASN A 631 -26.24 -10.27 16.19
N GLY A 632 -25.67 -9.08 16.40
CA GLY A 632 -26.36 -7.81 16.21
C GLY A 632 -26.77 -7.59 14.75
N ILE A 633 -25.87 -7.88 13.84
CA ILE A 633 -26.09 -7.80 12.39
C ILE A 633 -27.13 -8.83 11.94
N SER A 634 -27.02 -10.08 12.37
CA SER A 634 -28.02 -11.10 12.05
C SER A 634 -29.44 -10.68 12.48
N ARG A 635 -29.60 -10.12 13.67
CA ARG A 635 -30.90 -9.60 14.13
C ARG A 635 -31.38 -8.42 13.28
N TRP A 636 -30.50 -7.56 12.83
CA TRP A 636 -30.84 -6.45 11.95
C TRP A 636 -31.31 -6.94 10.57
N LEU A 637 -30.59 -7.86 9.92
CA LEU A 637 -31.01 -8.46 8.65
C LEU A 637 -32.36 -9.17 8.76
N ASN A 638 -32.60 -9.88 9.86
CA ASN A 638 -33.91 -10.50 10.15
C ASN A 638 -35.03 -9.45 10.30
N ARG A 639 -34.77 -8.27 10.86
CA ARG A 639 -35.76 -7.17 10.91
C ARG A 639 -36.07 -6.63 9.52
N ILE A 640 -35.07 -6.49 8.65
CA ILE A 640 -35.28 -6.08 7.25
C ILE A 640 -36.18 -7.11 6.55
N ARG A 641 -35.89 -8.41 6.70
CA ARG A 641 -36.72 -9.49 6.17
C ARG A 641 -38.16 -9.35 6.65
N TYR A 642 -38.33 -9.19 7.95
CA TYR A 642 -39.65 -9.03 8.54
C TYR A 642 -40.44 -7.87 7.94
N LEU A 643 -39.81 -6.70 7.75
CA LEU A 643 -40.45 -5.54 7.17
C LEU A 643 -40.78 -5.72 5.67
N ALA A 644 -39.89 -6.32 4.90
CA ALA A 644 -40.03 -6.51 3.46
C ALA A 644 -41.07 -7.65 3.12
N THR A 645 -41.34 -8.56 4.03
CA THR A 645 -42.36 -9.64 3.82
C THR A 645 -43.73 -9.30 4.39
N ARG A 646 -43.91 -8.13 4.99
CA ARG A 646 -45.22 -7.68 5.46
C ARG A 646 -46.16 -7.45 4.29
N ASP A 647 -47.42 -7.86 4.44
CA ASP A 647 -48.45 -7.55 3.46
C ASP A 647 -48.99 -6.13 3.66
N PRO A 648 -48.69 -5.18 2.81
CA PRO A 648 -49.13 -3.81 2.97
C PRO A 648 -50.64 -3.65 2.79
N LYS A 649 -51.34 -4.63 2.22
CA LYS A 649 -52.83 -4.69 2.17
C LYS A 649 -53.44 -4.85 3.55
N SER A 650 -52.68 -5.31 4.55
CA SER A 650 -53.13 -5.39 5.94
C SER A 650 -53.16 -4.03 6.65
N LEU A 651 -52.66 -2.97 6.05
CA LEU A 651 -52.74 -1.60 6.58
C LEU A 651 -54.14 -1.05 6.45
N ASP A 652 -54.65 -0.45 7.52
CA ASP A 652 -56.02 0.11 7.59
C ASP A 652 -56.08 1.43 6.89
N SER A 653 -56.67 1.47 5.72
CA SER A 653 -56.77 2.69 4.91
C SER A 653 -57.51 3.86 5.61
N SER A 654 -58.34 3.56 6.64
CA SER A 654 -59.00 4.60 7.43
C SER A 654 -58.10 5.36 8.38
N LYS A 655 -56.89 4.86 8.64
CA LYS A 655 -55.88 5.45 9.57
C LYS A 655 -54.76 6.20 8.87
N ILE A 656 -54.77 6.25 7.55
CA ILE A 656 -53.70 6.88 6.78
C ILE A 656 -53.54 8.35 7.18
N SER A 657 -52.29 8.73 7.47
CA SER A 657 -51.88 10.08 7.81
C SER A 657 -50.90 10.65 6.79
N GLU A 658 -51.17 11.79 6.21
CA GLU A 658 -50.21 12.50 5.31
C GLU A 658 -48.90 12.85 6.03
N ASP A 659 -48.97 13.18 7.33
CA ASP A 659 -47.75 13.43 8.13
C ASP A 659 -46.87 12.18 8.22
N LYS A 660 -47.46 10.99 8.41
CA LYS A 660 -46.71 9.72 8.44
C LYS A 660 -46.11 9.34 7.09
N ASN A 661 -46.83 9.57 5.99
CA ASN A 661 -46.32 9.41 4.64
C ASN A 661 -45.14 10.37 4.37
N SER A 662 -45.28 11.62 4.80
CA SER A 662 -44.20 12.62 4.70
C SER A 662 -43.01 12.25 5.59
N GLN A 663 -43.24 11.74 6.80
CA GLN A 663 -42.20 11.23 7.70
C GLN A 663 -41.41 10.07 7.08
N LEU A 664 -42.16 9.11 6.47
CA LEU A 664 -41.55 7.97 5.77
C LEU A 664 -40.64 8.44 4.63
N ASN A 665 -41.15 9.30 3.74
CA ASN A 665 -40.38 9.82 2.60
C ASN A 665 -39.14 10.58 3.06
N ARG A 666 -39.29 11.49 4.02
CA ARG A 666 -38.15 12.25 4.57
C ARG A 666 -37.09 11.32 5.14
N SER A 667 -37.46 10.30 5.91
CA SER A 667 -36.52 9.35 6.49
C SER A 667 -35.80 8.55 5.42
N ILE A 668 -36.49 8.08 4.37
CA ILE A 668 -35.88 7.33 3.26
C ILE A 668 -34.94 8.22 2.46
N HIS A 669 -35.35 9.40 2.07
CA HIS A 669 -34.53 10.29 1.22
C HIS A 669 -33.32 10.85 1.96
N LYS A 670 -33.43 11.17 3.27
CA LYS A 670 -32.28 11.52 4.11
C LYS A 670 -31.28 10.38 4.22
N THR A 671 -31.76 9.16 4.49
CA THR A 671 -30.91 7.96 4.55
C THR A 671 -30.27 7.68 3.21
N LEU A 672 -31.00 7.77 2.10
CA LEU A 672 -30.49 7.54 0.76
C LEU A 672 -29.37 8.52 0.41
N LYS A 673 -29.53 9.82 0.69
CA LYS A 673 -28.48 10.82 0.51
C LYS A 673 -27.23 10.47 1.31
N LYS A 674 -27.41 10.12 2.59
CA LYS A 674 -26.30 9.73 3.48
C LYS A 674 -25.60 8.48 2.98
N VAL A 675 -26.32 7.40 2.70
CA VAL A 675 -25.80 6.12 2.20
C VAL A 675 -25.05 6.30 0.89
N THR A 676 -25.58 7.09 -0.04
CA THR A 676 -24.90 7.39 -1.31
C THR A 676 -23.54 8.07 -1.06
N GLY A 677 -23.52 9.12 -0.24
CA GLY A 677 -22.29 9.82 0.08
C GLY A 677 -21.30 8.97 0.88
N ASP A 678 -21.78 8.14 1.78
CA ASP A 678 -20.95 7.25 2.60
C ASP A 678 -20.33 6.12 1.73
N LEU A 679 -21.08 5.49 0.83
CA LEU A 679 -20.56 4.48 -0.10
C LEU A 679 -19.50 5.06 -1.06
N GLN A 680 -19.72 6.26 -1.59
CA GLN A 680 -18.73 6.95 -2.44
C GLN A 680 -17.40 7.22 -1.72
N ASN A 681 -17.43 7.35 -0.39
CA ASN A 681 -16.27 7.69 0.44
C ASN A 681 -15.84 6.53 1.36
N PHE A 682 -16.23 5.31 1.06
CA PHE A 682 -15.87 4.10 1.82
C PHE A 682 -16.22 4.13 3.32
N LYS A 683 -17.28 4.86 3.68
CA LYS A 683 -17.75 4.97 5.07
C LYS A 683 -18.84 3.91 5.37
N PHE A 684 -18.46 2.65 5.22
CA PHE A 684 -19.40 1.52 5.33
C PHE A 684 -20.05 1.40 6.70
N ASN A 685 -19.32 1.68 7.78
CA ASN A 685 -19.84 1.62 9.14
C ASN A 685 -20.97 2.62 9.38
N THR A 686 -20.84 3.84 8.89
CA THR A 686 -21.92 4.85 9.00
C THR A 686 -23.06 4.59 8.03
N THR A 687 -22.79 3.95 6.88
CA THR A 687 -23.82 3.42 5.96
C THR A 687 -24.72 2.43 6.69
N ILE A 688 -24.14 1.40 7.33
CA ILE A 688 -24.92 0.38 8.05
C ILE A 688 -25.65 0.98 9.23
N ALA A 689 -25.02 1.91 9.99
CA ALA A 689 -25.70 2.60 11.08
C ALA A 689 -26.93 3.38 10.60
N ALA A 690 -26.82 4.13 9.51
CA ALA A 690 -27.95 4.86 8.93
C ALA A 690 -29.08 3.94 8.46
N LEU A 691 -28.73 2.77 7.87
CA LEU A 691 -29.71 1.76 7.48
C LEU A 691 -30.38 1.08 8.69
N MET A 692 -29.65 0.89 9.79
CA MET A 692 -30.23 0.40 11.06
C MET A 692 -31.25 1.39 11.64
N GLU A 693 -30.91 2.68 11.64
CA GLU A 693 -31.81 3.77 12.06
C GLU A 693 -33.07 3.82 11.21
N LEU A 694 -32.94 3.75 9.88
CA LEU A 694 -34.07 3.67 8.95
C LEU A 694 -34.94 2.45 9.24
N THR A 695 -34.33 1.28 9.45
CA THR A 695 -35.04 0.04 9.79
C THR A 695 -35.87 0.20 11.06
N ASN A 696 -35.35 0.89 12.08
CA ASN A 696 -36.08 1.17 13.31
C ASN A 696 -37.29 2.09 13.03
N THR A 697 -37.07 3.18 12.28
CA THR A 697 -38.12 4.12 11.89
C THR A 697 -39.24 3.42 11.10
N LEU A 698 -38.88 2.59 10.13
CA LEU A 698 -39.85 1.80 9.35
C LEU A 698 -40.64 0.83 10.22
N ASN A 699 -39.99 0.16 11.19
CA ASN A 699 -40.70 -0.74 12.10
C ASN A 699 -41.70 0.01 13.00
N ASP A 700 -41.37 1.22 13.43
CA ASP A 700 -42.26 2.01 14.28
C ASP A 700 -43.45 2.57 13.47
N LEU A 701 -43.22 3.04 12.24
CA LEU A 701 -44.28 3.47 11.33
C LEU A 701 -45.22 2.30 10.96
N TRP A 702 -44.66 1.11 10.73
CA TRP A 702 -45.47 -0.08 10.49
C TRP A 702 -46.43 -0.42 11.65
N LYS A 703 -45.90 -0.36 12.89
CA LYS A 703 -46.70 -0.63 14.09
C LYS A 703 -47.84 0.36 14.31
N GLN A 704 -47.62 1.61 13.91
CA GLN A 704 -48.69 2.66 13.98
C GLN A 704 -49.79 2.39 12.95
N GLY A 705 -49.44 1.79 11.80
CA GLY A 705 -50.38 1.39 10.76
C GLY A 705 -51.01 2.56 9.98
N GLU A 706 -50.40 3.77 10.06
CA GLU A 706 -50.93 5.03 9.50
C GLU A 706 -50.31 5.43 8.16
N VAL A 707 -49.55 4.51 7.54
CA VAL A 707 -48.83 4.72 6.27
C VAL A 707 -49.60 4.14 5.11
N ASP A 708 -49.69 4.87 3.99
CA ASP A 708 -50.30 4.39 2.74
C ASP A 708 -49.51 3.24 2.12
N GLN A 709 -50.20 2.27 1.52
CA GLN A 709 -49.65 1.08 0.89
C GLN A 709 -48.55 1.44 -0.16
N LYS A 710 -48.80 2.40 -1.06
CA LYS A 710 -47.85 2.76 -2.12
C LYS A 710 -46.58 3.39 -1.56
N PHE A 711 -46.70 4.23 -0.54
CA PHE A 711 -45.55 4.82 0.13
C PHE A 711 -44.73 3.74 0.82
N TRP A 712 -45.37 2.76 1.47
CA TRP A 712 -44.70 1.63 2.09
C TRP A 712 -43.93 0.80 1.05
N GLU A 713 -44.59 0.37 -0.02
CA GLU A 713 -43.97 -0.43 -1.09
C GLU A 713 -42.77 0.29 -1.72
N SER A 714 -42.92 1.60 -2.01
CA SER A 714 -41.85 2.44 -2.52
C SER A 714 -40.66 2.53 -1.52
N GLY A 715 -40.99 2.66 -0.23
CA GLY A 715 -40.02 2.74 0.84
C GLY A 715 -39.21 1.44 0.98
N ILE A 716 -39.88 0.30 1.00
CA ILE A 716 -39.24 -1.01 1.04
C ILE A 716 -38.36 -1.24 -0.20
N ARG A 717 -38.84 -0.89 -1.38
CA ARG A 717 -38.05 -0.98 -2.61
C ARG A 717 -36.74 -0.19 -2.50
N LYS A 718 -36.78 1.06 -2.03
CA LYS A 718 -35.59 1.89 -1.84
C LYS A 718 -34.68 1.32 -0.76
N LEU A 719 -35.19 0.79 0.34
CA LEU A 719 -34.42 0.10 1.36
C LEU A 719 -33.66 -1.09 0.79
N LEU A 720 -34.32 -1.96 0.00
CA LEU A 720 -33.69 -3.12 -0.63
C LEU A 720 -32.57 -2.72 -1.58
N LEU A 721 -32.78 -1.66 -2.41
CA LEU A 721 -31.72 -1.15 -3.28
C LEU A 721 -30.51 -0.63 -2.49
N MET A 722 -30.74 0.05 -1.34
CA MET A 722 -29.64 0.57 -0.51
C MET A 722 -28.85 -0.55 0.20
N ILE A 723 -29.47 -1.66 0.54
CA ILE A 723 -28.76 -2.79 1.19
C ILE A 723 -28.11 -3.75 0.17
N ALA A 724 -28.55 -3.74 -1.10
CA ALA A 724 -28.09 -4.69 -2.11
C ALA A 724 -26.55 -4.77 -2.26
N PRO A 725 -25.79 -3.70 -2.22
CA PRO A 725 -24.32 -3.79 -2.26
C PRO A 725 -23.71 -4.46 -1.04
N LEU A 726 -24.32 -4.31 0.13
CA LEU A 726 -23.79 -4.76 1.42
C LEU A 726 -24.17 -6.21 1.71
N ALA A 727 -25.45 -6.55 1.47
CA ALA A 727 -26.05 -7.85 1.76
C ALA A 727 -26.78 -8.38 0.50
N PRO A 728 -26.01 -8.86 -0.49
CA PRO A 728 -26.55 -9.11 -1.82
C PRO A 728 -27.56 -10.28 -1.89
N HIS A 729 -27.37 -11.33 -1.12
CA HIS A 729 -28.23 -12.52 -1.20
C HIS A 729 -29.62 -12.25 -0.61
N ILE A 730 -29.69 -11.63 0.57
CA ILE A 730 -30.96 -11.27 1.19
C ILE A 730 -31.71 -10.21 0.37
N ALA A 731 -30.96 -9.27 -0.24
CA ALA A 731 -31.55 -8.24 -1.08
C ALA A 731 -32.23 -8.84 -2.32
N GLU A 732 -31.57 -9.77 -3.03
CA GLU A 732 -32.17 -10.49 -4.17
C GLU A 732 -33.39 -11.32 -3.76
N GLU A 733 -33.29 -12.06 -2.66
CA GLU A 733 -34.40 -12.89 -2.19
C GLU A 733 -35.64 -12.04 -1.87
N LEU A 734 -35.47 -10.97 -1.12
CA LEU A 734 -36.56 -10.07 -0.78
C LEU A 734 -37.07 -9.28 -1.99
N TRP A 735 -36.23 -9.00 -2.98
CA TRP A 735 -36.61 -8.39 -4.24
C TRP A 735 -37.55 -9.30 -5.02
N GLU A 736 -37.17 -10.59 -5.18
CA GLU A 736 -38.01 -11.59 -5.85
C GLU A 736 -39.31 -11.85 -5.09
N VAL A 737 -39.28 -11.95 -3.75
CA VAL A 737 -40.47 -12.15 -2.91
C VAL A 737 -41.50 -11.02 -3.05
N ASN A 738 -41.01 -9.79 -3.30
CA ASN A 738 -41.87 -8.64 -3.58
C ASN A 738 -42.36 -8.57 -5.05
N GLY A 739 -42.06 -9.60 -5.87
CA GLY A 739 -42.53 -9.68 -7.27
C GLY A 739 -41.83 -8.71 -8.22
N LEU A 740 -40.63 -8.28 -7.88
CA LEU A 740 -39.82 -7.35 -8.66
C LEU A 740 -38.93 -8.08 -9.67
N GLU A 741 -38.59 -7.42 -10.77
CA GLU A 741 -37.83 -8.02 -11.87
C GLU A 741 -36.38 -8.33 -11.46
N TYR A 742 -35.92 -9.52 -11.86
CA TYR A 742 -34.51 -9.96 -11.68
C TYR A 742 -33.55 -9.11 -12.55
N SER A 743 -32.39 -8.70 -12.10
CA SER A 743 -31.79 -8.76 -10.78
C SER A 743 -31.83 -7.38 -10.10
N ILE A 744 -31.84 -7.36 -8.75
CA ILE A 744 -31.73 -6.10 -8.00
C ILE A 744 -30.42 -5.37 -8.34
N HIS A 745 -29.35 -6.11 -8.63
CA HIS A 745 -28.03 -5.55 -9.00
C HIS A 745 -27.97 -4.98 -10.42
N SER A 746 -29.01 -5.20 -11.23
CA SER A 746 -29.18 -4.57 -12.54
C SER A 746 -30.08 -3.34 -12.51
N GLN A 747 -30.61 -3.00 -11.34
CA GLN A 747 -31.43 -1.81 -11.17
C GLN A 747 -30.55 -0.58 -10.97
N GLU A 748 -31.10 0.57 -11.37
CA GLU A 748 -30.44 1.86 -11.13
C GLU A 748 -30.42 2.22 -9.65
N TRP A 749 -29.32 2.81 -9.19
CA TRP A 749 -29.22 3.38 -7.85
C TRP A 749 -30.27 4.50 -7.69
N PRO A 750 -31.09 4.47 -6.62
CA PRO A 750 -32.17 5.42 -6.46
C PRO A 750 -31.62 6.85 -6.23
N LYS A 751 -32.40 7.84 -6.67
CA LYS A 751 -32.09 9.25 -6.50
C LYS A 751 -32.91 9.80 -5.33
N TRP A 752 -32.29 10.66 -4.53
CA TRP A 752 -33.02 11.41 -3.50
C TRP A 752 -33.61 12.69 -4.08
N GLU A 753 -34.73 13.12 -3.52
CA GLU A 753 -35.41 14.36 -3.88
C GLU A 753 -34.99 15.45 -2.88
N PRO A 754 -34.49 16.62 -3.35
CA PRO A 754 -33.97 17.68 -2.48
C PRO A 754 -35.00 18.20 -1.47
N GLU A 755 -36.28 18.20 -1.84
CA GLU A 755 -37.39 18.66 -1.00
C GLU A 755 -37.57 17.84 0.29
N PHE A 756 -37.38 16.50 0.22
CA PHE A 756 -37.48 15.63 1.37
C PHE A 756 -36.21 15.62 2.25
N VAL A 757 -35.14 16.16 1.77
CA VAL A 757 -33.85 16.21 2.48
C VAL A 757 -33.62 17.54 3.17
N LYS A 758 -34.38 18.59 2.82
CA LYS A 758 -34.33 19.86 3.53
C LYS A 758 -34.71 19.62 5.00
N GLU A 759 -33.87 20.06 5.90
CA GLU A 759 -34.17 20.05 7.31
C GLU A 759 -35.24 21.11 7.54
N ALA A 760 -36.40 20.70 7.99
CA ALA A 760 -37.43 21.63 8.39
C ALA A 760 -36.99 22.39 9.65
N ASP A 761 -36.31 21.69 10.56
CA ASP A 761 -35.80 22.22 11.81
C ASP A 761 -34.31 21.86 11.99
N ILE A 762 -33.58 22.76 12.60
CA ILE A 762 -32.15 22.60 12.93
C ILE A 762 -31.94 22.78 14.45
N ASN A 763 -30.94 22.10 14.96
CA ASN A 763 -30.42 22.31 16.31
C ASN A 763 -29.47 23.53 16.31
N LEU A 764 -29.95 24.67 16.80
CA LEU A 764 -29.18 25.88 16.89
C LEU A 764 -28.52 25.99 18.29
N VAL A 765 -27.19 25.91 18.31
CA VAL A 765 -26.44 26.01 19.57
C VAL A 765 -26.49 27.46 20.09
N VAL A 766 -26.84 27.64 21.36
CA VAL A 766 -26.83 28.96 22.00
C VAL A 766 -25.70 29.07 23.00
N GLN A 767 -24.85 30.06 22.78
CA GLN A 767 -23.72 30.39 23.64
C GLN A 767 -23.96 31.72 24.38
N VAL A 768 -23.43 31.81 25.60
CA VAL A 768 -23.31 33.07 26.34
C VAL A 768 -21.84 33.26 26.66
N ASN A 769 -21.27 34.38 26.18
CA ASN A 769 -19.84 34.70 26.31
C ASN A 769 -18.93 33.53 25.83
N GLY A 770 -19.26 32.93 24.67
CA GLY A 770 -18.48 31.85 24.04
C GLY A 770 -18.66 30.47 24.68
N LYS A 771 -19.43 30.31 25.74
CA LYS A 771 -19.72 29.01 26.38
C LYS A 771 -21.12 28.53 26.00
N VAL A 772 -21.23 27.29 25.52
CA VAL A 772 -22.52 26.67 25.20
C VAL A 772 -23.40 26.60 26.46
N ARG A 773 -24.63 27.09 26.35
CA ARG A 773 -25.59 27.12 27.44
C ARG A 773 -26.91 26.44 27.13
N ASP A 774 -27.29 26.40 25.85
CA ASP A 774 -28.46 25.67 25.38
C ASP A 774 -28.33 25.25 23.93
N THR A 775 -29.25 24.38 23.47
CA THR A 775 -29.46 24.03 22.06
C THR A 775 -30.98 24.09 21.83
N ILE A 776 -31.41 24.99 20.96
CA ILE A 776 -32.81 25.18 20.62
C ILE A 776 -33.12 24.61 19.25
N ILE A 777 -34.33 24.09 19.09
CA ILE A 777 -34.82 23.61 17.79
C ILE A 777 -35.52 24.78 17.12
N VAL A 778 -35.09 25.14 15.92
CA VAL A 778 -35.63 26.23 15.13
C VAL A 778 -35.74 25.82 13.66
N SER A 779 -36.61 26.49 12.89
CA SER A 779 -36.71 26.24 11.46
C SER A 779 -35.37 26.45 10.76
N ALA A 780 -34.99 25.58 9.83
CA ALA A 780 -33.77 25.71 9.02
C ALA A 780 -33.77 27.03 8.18
N GLU A 781 -34.94 27.56 7.88
CA GLU A 781 -35.12 28.81 7.13
C GLU A 781 -35.25 30.04 8.08
N ILE A 782 -34.96 29.86 9.36
CA ILE A 782 -35.07 30.95 10.36
C ILE A 782 -34.18 32.13 9.93
N THR A 783 -34.77 33.33 9.97
CA THR A 783 -34.03 34.56 9.74
C THR A 783 -33.08 34.88 10.90
N GLU A 784 -32.05 35.64 10.65
CA GLU A 784 -31.06 36.06 11.67
C GLU A 784 -31.76 36.69 12.89
N ASN A 785 -32.75 37.58 12.66
CA ASN A 785 -33.45 38.25 13.75
C ASN A 785 -34.28 37.25 14.56
N ALA A 786 -35.06 36.41 13.92
CA ALA A 786 -35.86 35.39 14.59
C ALA A 786 -34.99 34.36 15.34
N ALA A 787 -33.81 34.01 14.82
CA ALA A 787 -32.85 33.10 15.47
C ALA A 787 -32.28 33.73 16.76
N LYS A 788 -31.95 35.02 16.69
CA LYS A 788 -31.47 35.79 17.87
C LYS A 788 -32.57 35.91 18.94
N GLU A 789 -33.80 36.21 18.54
CA GLU A 789 -34.96 36.30 19.43
C GLU A 789 -35.25 34.94 20.10
N ALA A 790 -35.28 33.86 19.33
CA ALA A 790 -35.50 32.50 19.83
C ALA A 790 -34.41 32.10 20.84
N ALA A 791 -33.14 32.44 20.55
CA ALA A 791 -32.03 32.16 21.44
C ALA A 791 -32.17 32.91 22.78
N ILE A 792 -32.56 34.20 22.77
CA ILE A 792 -32.76 35.02 23.96
C ILE A 792 -33.97 34.55 24.77
N ALA A 793 -35.04 34.11 24.11
CA ALA A 793 -36.26 33.60 24.73
C ALA A 793 -36.12 32.21 25.38
N SER A 794 -34.99 31.52 25.20
CA SER A 794 -34.78 30.19 25.83
C SER A 794 -34.70 30.34 27.36
N LYS A 795 -35.51 29.57 28.10
CA LYS A 795 -35.54 29.56 29.58
C LYS A 795 -34.16 29.27 30.20
N LYS A 796 -33.33 28.47 29.55
CA LYS A 796 -31.96 28.20 30.06
C LYS A 796 -31.06 29.40 29.86
N ILE A 797 -31.22 30.10 28.76
CA ILE A 797 -30.41 31.27 28.44
C ILE A 797 -30.81 32.44 29.33
N GLU A 798 -32.10 32.63 29.62
CA GLU A 798 -32.64 33.67 30.50
C GLU A 798 -31.88 33.70 31.83
N THR A 799 -31.61 32.55 32.43
CA THR A 799 -30.85 32.45 33.70
C THR A 799 -29.40 32.93 33.61
N HIS A 800 -28.84 32.94 32.42
CA HIS A 800 -27.43 33.35 32.20
C HIS A 800 -27.29 34.82 31.77
N ILE A 801 -28.36 35.44 31.28
CA ILE A 801 -28.39 36.84 30.83
C ILE A 801 -29.18 37.74 31.81
N LYS A 802 -29.86 37.17 32.82
CA LYS A 802 -30.57 37.88 33.85
C LYS A 802 -29.63 38.87 34.54
N ASP A 803 -30.08 40.11 34.68
CA ASP A 803 -29.32 41.22 35.28
C ASP A 803 -28.03 41.63 34.52
N LYS A 804 -27.94 41.31 33.24
CA LYS A 804 -26.81 41.63 32.38
C LYS A 804 -27.24 42.40 31.15
N GLU A 805 -26.42 43.35 30.72
CA GLU A 805 -26.64 44.10 29.49
C GLU A 805 -26.12 43.29 28.29
N ILE A 806 -27.02 42.96 27.33
CA ILE A 806 -26.61 42.33 26.08
C ILE A 806 -25.92 43.35 25.19
N LYS A 807 -24.62 43.21 25.02
CA LYS A 807 -23.79 44.10 24.17
C LYS A 807 -23.85 43.76 22.71
N LYS A 808 -23.89 42.44 22.38
CA LYS A 808 -23.90 41.96 21.01
C LYS A 808 -24.46 40.54 20.92
N THR A 809 -25.23 40.26 19.87
CA THR A 809 -25.67 38.92 19.53
C THR A 809 -25.14 38.58 18.14
N ILE A 810 -24.34 37.50 18.05
CA ILE A 810 -23.70 37.04 16.82
C ILE A 810 -24.42 35.78 16.35
N TYR A 811 -24.92 35.79 15.14
CA TYR A 811 -25.54 34.61 14.50
C TYR A 811 -24.62 34.01 13.44
N VAL A 812 -24.40 32.72 13.50
CA VAL A 812 -23.75 31.94 12.45
C VAL A 812 -24.82 31.05 11.83
N PRO A 813 -25.21 31.29 10.58
CA PRO A 813 -26.34 30.60 9.95
C PRO A 813 -26.26 29.07 10.08
N GLY A 814 -27.34 28.47 10.58
CA GLY A 814 -27.47 27.03 10.73
C GLY A 814 -26.60 26.39 11.84
N LYS A 815 -25.78 27.18 12.57
CA LYS A 815 -24.79 26.63 13.52
C LYS A 815 -25.03 27.11 14.95
N LEU A 816 -24.93 28.41 15.18
CA LEU A 816 -25.01 28.93 16.55
C LEU A 816 -25.46 30.38 16.62
N VAL A 817 -25.95 30.74 17.82
CA VAL A 817 -26.09 32.14 18.28
C VAL A 817 -25.20 32.32 19.50
N ASN A 818 -24.33 33.32 19.48
CA ASN A 818 -23.52 33.68 20.66
C ASN A 818 -23.97 35.05 21.21
N ILE A 819 -24.41 35.07 22.44
CA ILE A 819 -24.87 36.27 23.16
C ILE A 819 -23.71 36.76 24.03
N VAL A 820 -23.25 37.99 23.76
CA VAL A 820 -22.25 38.65 24.59
C VAL A 820 -22.99 39.54 25.61
N ALA A 821 -22.96 39.16 26.87
CA ALA A 821 -23.65 39.82 27.97
C ALA A 821 -22.66 40.11 29.13
N LEU A 822 -22.64 41.36 29.61
CA LEU A 822 -21.74 41.85 30.64
C LEU A 822 -22.53 42.26 31.89
#